data_cabcd002bee4f2148f67258cd18d699a
#
_entry.id   cabcd002bee4f2148f67258cd18d699a
#
_cell.length_a   1.000
_cell.length_b   1.000
_cell.length_c   1.000
_cell.angle_alpha   90.00
_cell.angle_beta   90.00
_cell.angle_gamma   90.00
#
_symmetry.space_group_name_H-M   'P 1'
#
loop_
_entity.id
_entity.type
_entity.pdbx_description
1 polymer ?
#
loop_
_entity_poly.entity_id
_entity_poly.type
_entity_poly.pdbx_seq_one_letter_code
_entity_poly.pdbx_strand_id
1 'polypeptide(L)'
;MLATHVSTQTKVPPAPESSSASTDSKDSRGQQDGISHSDQRANFSSIMESKKKATELRECELAKLAPLAREIPNIDSAVAEIARFSAELTLPRGTIHVISDIHGEDKKLRHIINNASGTLRPLVEGLLKGRMPPEQFQEFLALVFYPAEVIGRLEQTLRSPRERKEYATRTLDNLFHIVRVLASRRSLKHAVRIFPAEYRDLLAEILNEPSTERSHDYLDAIIDELNSRGRVLHLIHLTGRVIRNLAIDELIIAGDCWDRGPRGDRVMDYITQQPNVAFVWGNHDMAWLGACLGHYALICQVLRISLRYRRLTQLEEGYGIPVEPLDLLVRTVYPNDPATSFETKGTGMREKSMMARMQKAAAIMEFKLEGQMIARHPEWQMDHRRLLHRINRQAGTIEVDGVTHPLLDVNFPTIDPDNPYELTKEERSCLERIRRSFMMSQKLWDHMRWMVSHGRMYLRREEHLIFHGCVPVDQQGEFLPMIIDDQSYSGSTLFDAIERYVYRLLEGPVKDELDLLWYLWSGPQSPLFGKDRITTLERDLISDKKTHTETKNPYFRLIHEPWFCDKILAEFGVEPEQGLIVNGHVPVEVEKGESPLKKSGKAITIDGAFSEAYGDHGFTLVLEPHRTFLAKHHHFESVEAAISKGADIIPSITVVREWERPRRVADSPRGRYLVQMIKLLEELIQAYRSNDLPQH
;
A
#
# COMPACT_ATOMS: atom_id res chain seq x y z
N MET A 1 -33.85 -34.76 -32.77
CA MET A 1 -34.56 -35.96 -32.24
C MET A 1 -34.78 -35.76 -30.75
N LEU A 2 -36.09 -35.68 -30.47
CA LEU A 2 -36.77 -35.96 -29.21
C LEU A 2 -36.34 -35.30 -27.89
N ALA A 3 -37.23 -34.40 -27.52
CA ALA A 3 -37.46 -33.84 -26.19
C ALA A 3 -37.98 -34.94 -25.20
N THR A 4 -37.65 -34.75 -23.94
CA THR A 4 -38.51 -35.19 -22.84
C THR A 4 -38.53 -34.15 -21.72
N HIS A 5 -39.69 -33.54 -21.54
CA HIS A 5 -40.11 -32.76 -20.37
C HIS A 5 -40.22 -33.69 -19.13
N VAL A 6 -39.73 -33.21 -18.00
CA VAL A 6 -40.22 -33.62 -16.69
C VAL A 6 -40.51 -32.37 -15.86
N SER A 7 -41.79 -32.13 -15.64
CA SER A 7 -42.39 -31.16 -14.75
C SER A 7 -42.40 -31.73 -13.33
N THR A 8 -41.85 -31.01 -12.37
CA THR A 8 -42.09 -31.27 -10.94
C THR A 8 -42.68 -30.02 -10.30
N GLN A 9 -43.96 -30.14 -9.98
CA GLN A 9 -44.77 -29.22 -9.19
C GLN A 9 -44.28 -29.23 -7.73
N THR A 10 -43.97 -28.08 -7.19
CA THR A 10 -43.80 -27.86 -5.75
C THR A 10 -45.11 -27.33 -5.17
N LYS A 11 -45.65 -28.06 -4.20
CA LYS A 11 -46.85 -27.76 -3.42
C LYS A 11 -46.59 -26.59 -2.47
N VAL A 12 -47.56 -25.68 -2.47
CA VAL A 12 -47.74 -24.60 -1.46
C VAL A 12 -48.56 -25.22 -0.30
N PRO A 13 -48.22 -25.00 0.96
CA PRO A 13 -49.04 -25.35 2.10
C PRO A 13 -50.15 -24.31 2.36
N PRO A 14 -51.33 -24.68 2.85
CA PRO A 14 -52.49 -23.82 3.01
C PRO A 14 -52.46 -23.00 4.32
N ALA A 15 -53.17 -21.89 4.29
CA ALA A 15 -53.43 -21.00 5.41
C ALA A 15 -54.44 -21.64 6.39
N PRO A 16 -54.40 -21.31 7.71
CA PRO A 16 -55.38 -21.85 8.65
C PRO A 16 -56.70 -21.08 8.61
N GLU A 17 -57.77 -21.86 8.58
CA GLU A 17 -59.15 -21.42 8.59
C GLU A 17 -59.59 -20.81 9.92
N SER A 18 -60.45 -19.81 9.82
CA SER A 18 -61.21 -19.21 10.90
C SER A 18 -62.39 -20.10 11.30
N SER A 19 -62.47 -20.55 12.54
CA SER A 19 -63.67 -21.16 13.09
C SER A 19 -64.50 -20.14 13.87
N SER A 20 -65.70 -19.92 13.36
CA SER A 20 -66.82 -19.31 14.06
C SER A 20 -67.47 -20.31 15.00
N ALA A 21 -67.72 -19.94 16.23
CA ALA A 21 -68.66 -20.66 17.09
C ALA A 21 -69.45 -19.68 17.93
N SER A 22 -70.74 -19.92 17.89
CA SER A 22 -71.92 -19.23 18.36
C SER A 22 -72.00 -19.02 19.86
N THR A 23 -72.69 -17.91 20.13
CA THR A 23 -73.50 -17.51 21.29
C THR A 23 -73.96 -18.60 22.24
N ASP A 24 -73.77 -18.39 23.55
CA ASP A 24 -74.84 -18.58 24.54
C ASP A 24 -74.70 -17.61 25.72
N SER A 25 -75.82 -16.97 26.04
CA SER A 25 -76.07 -16.01 27.12
C SER A 25 -76.21 -16.70 28.46
N LYS A 26 -75.60 -16.17 29.52
CA LYS A 26 -76.24 -16.13 30.86
C LYS A 26 -75.62 -15.06 31.75
N ASP A 27 -76.52 -14.24 32.28
CA ASP A 27 -76.35 -13.27 33.34
C ASP A 27 -75.55 -13.75 34.55
N SER A 28 -74.67 -12.90 35.06
CA SER A 28 -74.52 -12.70 36.50
C SER A 28 -73.78 -11.35 36.80
N ARG A 29 -74.35 -10.64 37.70
CA ARG A 29 -74.11 -9.30 38.22
C ARG A 29 -72.68 -9.07 38.75
N GLY A 30 -72.14 -7.91 38.47
CA GLY A 30 -71.55 -7.01 39.46
C GLY A 30 -70.23 -7.30 40.06
N GLN A 31 -69.20 -6.57 39.56
CA GLN A 31 -68.23 -5.86 40.43
C GLN A 31 -67.55 -4.76 39.60
N GLN A 32 -67.80 -3.53 39.98
CA GLN A 32 -67.01 -2.37 39.59
C GLN A 32 -65.69 -2.46 40.33
N ASP A 33 -64.65 -2.89 39.66
CA ASP A 33 -63.27 -2.65 40.13
C ASP A 33 -62.78 -1.34 39.50
N GLY A 34 -62.63 -0.32 40.36
CA GLY A 34 -62.09 0.97 40.04
C GLY A 34 -60.65 0.83 39.62
N ILE A 35 -60.35 1.07 38.32
CA ILE A 35 -59.01 1.31 37.82
C ILE A 35 -58.51 2.59 38.51
N SER A 36 -57.49 2.43 39.38
CA SER A 36 -56.94 3.52 40.19
C SER A 36 -56.35 4.60 39.25
N HIS A 37 -56.61 5.86 39.57
CA HIS A 37 -56.08 7.02 38.87
C HIS A 37 -54.52 7.04 38.80
N SER A 38 -53.82 6.20 39.57
CA SER A 38 -52.37 6.00 39.57
C SER A 38 -51.88 5.19 38.38
N ASP A 39 -52.61 4.14 37.98
CA ASP A 39 -52.21 3.29 36.84
C ASP A 39 -52.43 3.95 35.49
N GLN A 40 -53.44 4.80 35.38
CA GLN A 40 -53.66 5.66 34.19
C GLN A 40 -52.57 6.73 34.03
N ARG A 41 -52.10 7.33 35.15
CA ARG A 41 -50.97 8.30 35.12
C ARG A 41 -49.62 7.64 34.80
N ALA A 42 -49.35 6.45 35.35
CA ALA A 42 -48.13 5.72 35.06
C ALA A 42 -48.06 5.28 33.57
N ASN A 43 -49.19 4.81 33.03
CA ASN A 43 -49.28 4.40 31.62
C ASN A 43 -49.17 5.61 30.68
N PHE A 44 -49.78 6.77 31.04
CA PHE A 44 -49.66 8.03 30.26
C PHE A 44 -48.21 8.59 30.32
N SER A 45 -47.53 8.52 31.44
CA SER A 45 -46.14 8.95 31.60
C SER A 45 -45.18 8.07 30.75
N SER A 46 -45.38 6.78 30.77
CA SER A 46 -44.57 5.80 29.94
C SER A 46 -44.81 6.03 28.45
N ILE A 47 -46.03 6.33 28.01
CA ILE A 47 -46.34 6.62 26.61
C ILE A 47 -45.73 7.99 26.20
N MET A 48 -45.73 8.98 27.07
CA MET A 48 -45.11 10.30 26.79
C MET A 48 -43.59 10.21 26.75
N GLU A 49 -42.98 9.42 27.64
CA GLU A 49 -41.53 9.16 27.64
C GLU A 49 -41.08 8.38 26.37
N SER A 50 -41.85 7.38 25.97
CA SER A 50 -41.64 6.64 24.73
C SER A 50 -41.77 7.53 23.48
N LYS A 51 -42.78 8.45 23.47
CA LYS A 51 -42.94 9.42 22.37
C LYS A 51 -41.79 10.43 22.34
N LYS A 52 -41.34 10.93 23.50
CA LYS A 52 -40.21 11.85 23.58
C LYS A 52 -38.95 11.22 23.06
N LYS A 53 -38.64 9.99 23.45
CA LYS A 53 -37.50 9.22 22.99
C LYS A 53 -37.54 8.93 21.48
N ALA A 54 -38.75 8.67 20.93
CA ALA A 54 -38.94 8.46 19.49
C ALA A 54 -38.73 9.79 18.71
N THR A 55 -39.15 10.93 19.29
CA THR A 55 -38.93 12.25 18.68
C THR A 55 -37.44 12.62 18.67
N GLU A 56 -36.76 12.44 19.80
CA GLU A 56 -35.30 12.68 19.90
C GLU A 56 -34.51 11.79 18.94
N LEU A 57 -34.89 10.51 18.77
CA LEU A 57 -34.28 9.60 17.81
C LEU A 57 -34.45 10.08 16.37
N ARG A 58 -35.69 10.55 16.02
CA ARG A 58 -36.01 11.05 14.69
C ARG A 58 -35.29 12.36 14.38
N GLU A 59 -35.16 13.27 15.36
CA GLU A 59 -34.36 14.48 15.20
C GLU A 59 -32.88 14.17 14.96
N CYS A 60 -32.33 13.17 15.65
CA CYS A 60 -30.96 12.71 15.43
C CYS A 60 -30.79 12.09 14.05
N GLU A 61 -31.76 11.34 13.54
CA GLU A 61 -31.75 10.78 12.18
C GLU A 61 -31.81 11.88 11.12
N LEU A 62 -32.72 12.84 11.28
CA LEU A 62 -32.82 13.98 10.37
C LEU A 62 -31.57 14.86 10.36
N ALA A 63 -30.91 15.03 11.51
CA ALA A 63 -29.65 15.76 11.60
C ALA A 63 -28.53 15.07 10.78
N LYS A 64 -28.54 13.75 10.68
CA LYS A 64 -27.59 13.00 9.83
C LYS A 64 -27.87 13.16 8.33
N LEU A 65 -29.12 13.38 7.94
CA LEU A 65 -29.51 13.57 6.56
C LEU A 65 -29.34 15.04 6.09
N ALA A 66 -29.22 16.00 6.99
CA ALA A 66 -29.12 17.42 6.65
C ALA A 66 -27.94 17.79 5.72
N PRO A 67 -26.72 17.23 5.88
CA PRO A 67 -25.63 17.44 4.92
C PRO A 67 -25.97 16.91 3.53
N LEU A 68 -26.58 15.72 3.47
CA LEU A 68 -26.95 15.07 2.20
C LEU A 68 -28.07 15.85 1.50
N ALA A 69 -29.05 16.40 2.24
CA ALA A 69 -30.13 17.24 1.69
C ALA A 69 -29.62 18.53 1.02
N ARG A 70 -28.45 19.05 1.44
CA ARG A 70 -27.83 20.22 0.79
C ARG A 70 -27.26 19.90 -0.57
N GLU A 71 -26.75 18.65 -0.75
CA GLU A 71 -26.16 18.18 -2.01
C GLU A 71 -27.24 17.61 -2.95
N ILE A 72 -28.29 17.04 -2.40
CA ILE A 72 -29.37 16.35 -3.11
C ILE A 72 -30.69 17.05 -2.77
N PRO A 73 -31.05 18.13 -3.46
CA PRO A 73 -32.06 19.10 -2.97
C PRO A 73 -33.51 18.65 -3.07
N ASN A 74 -33.83 17.58 -3.81
CA ASN A 74 -35.19 17.10 -4.04
C ASN A 74 -35.25 15.60 -4.36
N ILE A 75 -36.48 15.08 -4.39
CA ILE A 75 -36.79 13.67 -4.64
C ILE A 75 -36.20 13.19 -5.99
N ASP A 76 -36.36 13.96 -7.06
CA ASP A 76 -35.92 13.58 -8.40
C ASP A 76 -34.38 13.43 -8.44
N SER A 77 -33.64 14.33 -7.81
CA SER A 77 -32.21 14.26 -7.67
C SER A 77 -31.77 13.02 -6.87
N ALA A 78 -32.50 12.69 -5.78
CA ALA A 78 -32.22 11.51 -4.98
C ALA A 78 -32.48 10.21 -5.78
N VAL A 79 -33.60 10.13 -6.51
CA VAL A 79 -33.93 8.99 -7.36
C VAL A 79 -32.90 8.82 -8.48
N ALA A 80 -32.47 9.91 -9.11
CA ALA A 80 -31.43 9.89 -10.14
C ALA A 80 -30.09 9.35 -9.61
N GLU A 81 -29.67 9.76 -8.40
CA GLU A 81 -28.44 9.23 -7.77
C GLU A 81 -28.59 7.75 -7.36
N ILE A 82 -29.75 7.32 -6.85
CA ILE A 82 -30.04 5.91 -6.58
C ILE A 82 -29.92 5.08 -7.86
N ALA A 83 -30.54 5.54 -8.96
CA ALA A 83 -30.47 4.85 -10.25
C ALA A 83 -29.00 4.75 -10.74
N ARG A 84 -28.25 5.83 -10.60
CA ARG A 84 -26.81 5.87 -10.97
C ARG A 84 -25.99 4.91 -10.11
N PHE A 85 -26.18 4.88 -8.79
CA PHE A 85 -25.47 3.96 -7.90
C PHE A 85 -25.86 2.48 -8.17
N SER A 86 -27.13 2.23 -8.42
CA SER A 86 -27.63 0.89 -8.77
C SER A 86 -27.01 0.40 -10.08
N ALA A 87 -26.87 1.27 -11.09
CA ALA A 87 -26.18 0.95 -12.33
C ALA A 87 -24.68 0.72 -12.10
N GLU A 88 -24.00 1.53 -11.26
CA GLU A 88 -22.58 1.37 -10.92
C GLU A 88 -22.30 0.01 -10.26
N LEU A 89 -23.21 -0.50 -9.41
CA LEU A 89 -23.08 -1.79 -8.76
C LEU A 89 -23.02 -2.97 -9.77
N THR A 90 -23.55 -2.81 -10.97
CA THR A 90 -23.55 -3.85 -12.02
C THR A 90 -22.24 -3.90 -12.82
N LEU A 91 -21.42 -2.83 -12.78
CA LEU A 91 -20.18 -2.76 -13.53
C LEU A 91 -19.15 -3.80 -13.06
N PRO A 92 -18.22 -4.23 -13.92
CA PRO A 92 -17.08 -5.03 -13.48
C PRO A 92 -16.32 -4.33 -12.36
N ARG A 93 -15.81 -5.11 -11.41
CA ARG A 93 -14.87 -4.60 -10.42
C ARG A 93 -13.61 -4.06 -11.13
N GLY A 94 -13.03 -3.00 -10.61
CA GLY A 94 -11.75 -2.49 -11.09
C GLY A 94 -10.59 -3.44 -10.81
N THR A 95 -9.46 -3.23 -11.51
CA THR A 95 -8.23 -3.99 -11.29
C THR A 95 -7.45 -3.43 -10.11
N ILE A 96 -6.99 -4.30 -9.19
CA ILE A 96 -6.14 -3.93 -8.06
C ILE A 96 -4.79 -4.59 -8.27
N HIS A 97 -3.72 -3.80 -8.12
CA HIS A 97 -2.35 -4.27 -8.20
C HIS A 97 -1.66 -4.13 -6.85
N VAL A 98 -1.10 -5.22 -6.32
CA VAL A 98 -0.38 -5.23 -5.03
C VAL A 98 1.09 -5.49 -5.29
N ILE A 99 1.95 -4.55 -4.91
CA ILE A 99 3.41 -4.59 -5.07
C ILE A 99 4.06 -4.40 -3.70
N SER A 100 5.12 -5.13 -3.39
CA SER A 100 5.84 -5.10 -2.11
C SER A 100 7.35 -4.98 -2.32
N ASP A 101 8.07 -4.56 -1.28
CA ASP A 101 9.53 -4.64 -1.16
C ASP A 101 10.27 -4.00 -2.35
N ILE A 102 9.86 -2.78 -2.70
CA ILE A 102 10.34 -2.03 -3.87
C ILE A 102 11.80 -1.61 -3.68
N HIS A 103 12.19 -1.29 -2.44
CA HIS A 103 13.57 -1.01 -2.06
C HIS A 103 14.31 -0.04 -2.99
N GLY A 104 13.69 1.09 -3.32
CA GLY A 104 14.35 2.15 -4.09
C GLY A 104 14.54 1.90 -5.58
N GLU A 105 13.98 0.85 -6.15
CA GLU A 105 14.08 0.50 -7.58
C GLU A 105 13.07 1.31 -8.42
N ASP A 106 13.29 2.62 -8.51
CA ASP A 106 12.38 3.58 -9.14
C ASP A 106 12.08 3.28 -10.61
N LYS A 107 13.07 2.90 -11.39
CA LYS A 107 12.92 2.67 -12.84
C LYS A 107 12.08 1.42 -13.13
N LYS A 108 12.34 0.34 -12.40
CA LYS A 108 11.62 -0.92 -12.54
C LYS A 108 10.16 -0.78 -12.08
N LEU A 109 9.94 -0.16 -10.91
CA LEU A 109 8.59 0.15 -10.42
C LEU A 109 7.81 0.96 -11.45
N ARG A 110 8.43 2.03 -11.97
CA ARG A 110 7.80 2.90 -12.97
C ARG A 110 7.39 2.11 -14.21
N HIS A 111 8.21 1.18 -14.68
CA HIS A 111 7.88 0.34 -15.83
C HIS A 111 6.70 -0.58 -15.52
N ILE A 112 6.71 -1.26 -14.36
CA ILE A 112 5.65 -2.17 -13.93
C ILE A 112 4.30 -1.45 -13.80
N ILE A 113 4.28 -0.23 -13.26
CA ILE A 113 3.06 0.57 -13.19
C ILE A 113 2.63 1.02 -14.60
N ASN A 114 3.57 1.47 -15.42
CA ASN A 114 3.28 1.98 -16.79
C ASN A 114 2.71 0.92 -17.71
N ASN A 115 3.17 -0.34 -17.62
CA ASN A 115 2.64 -1.45 -18.39
C ASN A 115 1.49 -2.21 -17.70
N ALA A 116 1.02 -1.66 -16.55
CA ALA A 116 0.00 -2.26 -15.68
C ALA A 116 0.34 -3.73 -15.35
N SER A 117 1.55 -3.95 -14.82
CA SER A 117 2.06 -5.30 -14.47
C SER A 117 1.96 -6.31 -15.63
N GLY A 118 2.08 -5.82 -16.85
CA GLY A 118 2.04 -6.60 -18.09
C GLY A 118 0.63 -6.82 -18.68
N THR A 119 -0.43 -6.31 -18.06
CA THR A 119 -1.81 -6.49 -18.54
C THR A 119 -2.18 -5.52 -19.68
N LEU A 120 -1.53 -4.37 -19.76
CA LEU A 120 -1.86 -3.33 -20.74
C LEU A 120 -1.43 -3.73 -22.14
N ARG A 121 -0.28 -4.37 -22.33
CA ARG A 121 0.21 -4.82 -23.64
C ARG A 121 -0.78 -5.75 -24.37
N PRO A 122 -1.24 -6.88 -23.78
CA PRO A 122 -2.20 -7.77 -24.44
C PRO A 122 -3.53 -7.07 -24.79
N LEU A 123 -3.98 -6.15 -23.94
CA LEU A 123 -5.18 -5.35 -24.20
C LEU A 123 -5.01 -4.48 -25.45
N VAL A 124 -3.92 -3.70 -25.50
CA VAL A 124 -3.62 -2.80 -26.62
C VAL A 124 -3.42 -3.59 -27.92
N GLU A 125 -2.70 -4.74 -27.84
CA GLU A 125 -2.47 -5.63 -28.96
C GLU A 125 -3.80 -6.18 -29.53
N GLY A 126 -4.69 -6.65 -28.65
CA GLY A 126 -6.01 -7.13 -29.04
C GLY A 126 -6.87 -6.07 -29.71
N LEU A 127 -6.83 -4.84 -29.22
CA LEU A 127 -7.62 -3.71 -29.76
C LEU A 127 -7.10 -3.17 -31.10
N LEU A 128 -5.78 -3.19 -31.31
CA LEU A 128 -5.13 -2.62 -32.48
C LEU A 128 -4.69 -3.67 -33.49
N LYS A 129 -5.05 -4.93 -33.29
CA LYS A 129 -4.73 -6.02 -34.23
C LYS A 129 -5.22 -5.68 -35.67
N GLY A 130 -4.29 -5.66 -36.62
CA GLY A 130 -4.57 -5.34 -37.99
C GLY A 130 -4.73 -3.84 -38.31
N ARG A 131 -4.63 -2.94 -37.32
CA ARG A 131 -4.70 -1.48 -37.54
C ARG A 131 -3.35 -0.84 -37.84
N MET A 132 -2.24 -1.48 -37.44
CA MET A 132 -0.89 -0.96 -37.67
C MET A 132 0.14 -2.09 -37.86
N PRO A 133 1.27 -1.81 -38.55
CA PRO A 133 2.37 -2.74 -38.71
C PRO A 133 3.05 -3.03 -37.33
N PRO A 134 3.71 -4.21 -37.18
CA PRO A 134 4.37 -4.59 -35.91
C PRO A 134 5.41 -3.59 -35.39
N GLU A 135 6.18 -2.97 -36.29
CA GLU A 135 7.19 -1.97 -35.93
C GLU A 135 6.54 -0.71 -35.36
N GLN A 136 5.48 -0.21 -35.98
CA GLN A 136 4.72 0.94 -35.46
C GLN A 136 4.00 0.62 -34.15
N PHE A 137 3.62 -0.64 -33.94
CA PHE A 137 3.02 -1.08 -32.68
C PHE A 137 3.98 -0.97 -31.50
N GLN A 138 5.27 -1.30 -31.68
CA GLN A 138 6.27 -1.13 -30.61
C GLN A 138 6.48 0.34 -30.26
N GLU A 139 6.58 1.21 -31.26
CA GLU A 139 6.67 2.67 -31.02
C GLU A 139 5.43 3.21 -30.30
N PHE A 140 4.25 2.72 -30.70
CA PHE A 140 3.00 3.10 -30.06
C PHE A 140 2.92 2.62 -28.60
N LEU A 141 3.35 1.40 -28.29
CA LEU A 141 3.46 0.90 -26.90
C LEU A 141 4.43 1.74 -26.09
N ALA A 142 5.59 2.09 -26.66
CA ALA A 142 6.55 2.98 -26.00
C ALA A 142 5.91 4.34 -25.67
N LEU A 143 5.10 4.88 -26.57
CA LEU A 143 4.33 6.11 -26.32
C LEU A 143 3.32 5.94 -25.19
N VAL A 144 2.60 4.82 -25.12
CA VAL A 144 1.64 4.55 -24.06
C VAL A 144 2.35 4.40 -22.70
N PHE A 145 3.48 3.70 -22.66
CA PHE A 145 4.23 3.47 -21.40
C PHE A 145 5.04 4.68 -20.96
N TYR A 146 5.63 5.42 -21.89
CA TYR A 146 6.55 6.54 -21.62
C TYR A 146 6.20 7.79 -22.44
N PRO A 147 4.98 8.33 -22.28
CA PRO A 147 4.53 9.42 -23.15
C PRO A 147 5.40 10.69 -23.02
N ALA A 148 5.95 11.01 -21.85
CA ALA A 148 6.79 12.19 -21.68
C ALA A 148 8.10 12.08 -22.47
N GLU A 149 8.78 10.95 -22.36
CA GLU A 149 10.07 10.69 -23.02
C GLU A 149 9.91 10.59 -24.55
N VAL A 150 8.85 9.90 -25.00
CA VAL A 150 8.58 9.76 -26.43
C VAL A 150 8.21 11.11 -27.04
N ILE A 151 7.34 11.90 -26.39
CA ILE A 151 6.99 13.25 -26.87
C ILE A 151 8.22 14.16 -26.91
N GLY A 152 9.09 14.13 -25.89
CA GLY A 152 10.33 14.91 -25.90
C GLY A 152 11.26 14.58 -27.08
N ARG A 153 11.27 13.32 -27.59
CA ARG A 153 11.97 12.95 -28.84
C ARG A 153 11.22 13.43 -30.07
N LEU A 154 9.90 13.30 -30.08
CA LEU A 154 9.07 13.72 -31.22
C LEU A 154 9.11 15.24 -31.45
N GLU A 155 9.20 16.05 -30.40
CA GLU A 155 9.40 17.51 -30.51
C GLU A 155 10.69 17.89 -31.24
N GLN A 156 11.72 17.03 -31.13
CA GLN A 156 12.99 17.25 -31.85
C GLN A 156 12.96 16.76 -33.31
N THR A 157 12.14 15.76 -33.62
CA THR A 157 12.06 15.11 -34.91
C THR A 157 10.99 15.70 -35.82
N LEU A 158 9.78 15.94 -35.28
CA LEU A 158 8.64 16.50 -36.02
C LEU A 158 8.73 18.03 -36.08
N ARG A 159 9.46 18.55 -37.05
CA ARG A 159 9.78 19.99 -37.11
C ARG A 159 8.64 20.83 -37.75
N SER A 160 7.89 20.27 -38.69
CA SER A 160 6.82 21.01 -39.37
C SER A 160 5.45 20.81 -38.68
N PRO A 161 4.58 21.84 -38.69
CA PRO A 161 3.19 21.70 -38.25
C PRO A 161 2.42 20.59 -38.95
N ARG A 162 2.72 20.38 -40.25
CA ARG A 162 2.09 19.34 -41.06
C ARG A 162 2.45 17.93 -40.55
N GLU A 163 3.72 17.66 -40.32
CA GLU A 163 4.19 16.37 -39.81
C GLU A 163 3.57 16.09 -38.42
N ARG A 164 3.51 17.10 -37.53
CA ARG A 164 2.87 16.98 -36.22
C ARG A 164 1.37 16.66 -36.32
N LYS A 165 0.65 17.32 -37.29
CA LYS A 165 -0.78 17.04 -37.52
C LYS A 165 -0.98 15.60 -37.99
N GLU A 166 -0.26 15.18 -39.05
CA GLU A 166 -0.36 13.83 -39.62
C GLU A 166 -0.06 12.74 -38.55
N TYR A 167 0.95 12.95 -37.75
CA TYR A 167 1.27 12.05 -36.61
C TYR A 167 0.14 12.04 -35.55
N ALA A 168 -0.36 13.22 -35.18
CA ALA A 168 -1.38 13.36 -34.15
C ALA A 168 -2.71 12.73 -34.54
N THR A 169 -3.20 12.96 -35.77
CA THR A 169 -4.47 12.39 -36.24
C THR A 169 -4.46 10.86 -36.12
N ARG A 170 -3.41 10.23 -36.66
CA ARG A 170 -3.26 8.77 -36.62
C ARG A 170 -3.12 8.23 -35.20
N THR A 171 -2.39 8.93 -34.32
CA THR A 171 -2.06 8.47 -32.99
C THR A 171 -3.23 8.66 -32.02
N LEU A 172 -3.90 9.83 -32.07
CA LEU A 172 -5.01 10.14 -31.15
C LEU A 172 -6.23 9.23 -31.38
N ASP A 173 -6.55 8.87 -32.61
CA ASP A 173 -7.64 7.93 -32.90
C ASP A 173 -7.42 6.59 -32.13
N ASN A 174 -6.22 6.04 -32.24
CA ASN A 174 -5.88 4.79 -31.54
C ASN A 174 -5.87 4.96 -30.02
N LEU A 175 -5.33 6.07 -29.50
CA LEU A 175 -5.32 6.35 -28.06
C LEU A 175 -6.74 6.50 -27.50
N PHE A 176 -7.61 7.26 -28.20
CA PHE A 176 -9.01 7.42 -27.78
C PHE A 176 -9.81 6.13 -27.88
N HIS A 177 -9.50 5.26 -28.82
CA HIS A 177 -10.11 3.92 -28.87
C HIS A 177 -9.80 3.11 -27.62
N ILE A 178 -8.54 3.11 -27.15
CA ILE A 178 -8.14 2.45 -25.90
C ILE A 178 -8.81 3.11 -24.68
N VAL A 179 -8.82 4.45 -24.63
CA VAL A 179 -9.46 5.17 -23.52
C VAL A 179 -10.95 4.83 -23.41
N ARG A 180 -11.69 4.77 -24.54
CA ARG A 180 -13.11 4.37 -24.56
C ARG A 180 -13.31 2.98 -23.99
N VAL A 181 -12.49 1.99 -24.37
CA VAL A 181 -12.60 0.62 -23.85
C VAL A 181 -12.30 0.56 -22.36
N LEU A 182 -11.27 1.25 -21.88
CA LEU A 182 -10.94 1.29 -20.47
C LEU A 182 -11.98 2.05 -19.63
N ALA A 183 -12.49 3.18 -20.15
CA ALA A 183 -13.49 3.99 -19.49
C ALA A 183 -14.86 3.30 -19.41
N SER A 184 -15.24 2.49 -20.42
CA SER A 184 -16.51 1.76 -20.42
C SER A 184 -16.67 0.75 -19.29
N ARG A 185 -15.57 0.37 -18.63
CA ARG A 185 -15.58 -0.52 -17.47
C ARG A 185 -15.97 0.19 -16.16
N ARG A 186 -16.17 1.51 -16.18
CA ARG A 186 -16.40 2.37 -15.03
C ARG A 186 -17.61 3.28 -15.22
N SER A 187 -18.11 3.87 -14.12
CA SER A 187 -19.05 4.98 -14.28
C SER A 187 -18.34 6.18 -14.96
N LEU A 188 -19.04 6.88 -15.82
CA LEU A 188 -18.50 8.04 -16.53
C LEU A 188 -17.92 9.09 -15.54
N LYS A 189 -18.64 9.36 -14.45
CA LYS A 189 -18.18 10.28 -13.38
C LYS A 189 -16.84 9.85 -12.80
N HIS A 190 -16.58 8.55 -12.66
CA HIS A 190 -15.29 8.03 -12.18
C HIS A 190 -14.20 8.17 -13.22
N ALA A 191 -14.47 7.81 -14.48
CA ALA A 191 -13.50 7.91 -15.57
C ALA A 191 -13.05 9.36 -15.78
N VAL A 192 -13.99 10.31 -15.80
CA VAL A 192 -13.73 11.75 -16.01
C VAL A 192 -12.89 12.37 -14.88
N ARG A 193 -12.98 11.87 -13.64
CA ARG A 193 -12.13 12.35 -12.54
C ARG A 193 -10.63 12.08 -12.75
N ILE A 194 -10.30 11.05 -13.51
CA ILE A 194 -8.92 10.68 -13.87
C ILE A 194 -8.31 11.62 -14.91
N PHE A 195 -9.15 12.35 -15.65
CA PHE A 195 -8.68 13.28 -16.68
C PHE A 195 -8.01 14.50 -16.05
N PRO A 196 -6.93 15.00 -16.69
CA PRO A 196 -6.32 16.27 -16.31
C PRO A 196 -7.35 17.40 -16.24
N ALA A 197 -7.30 18.21 -15.20
CA ALA A 197 -8.34 19.22 -14.94
C ALA A 197 -8.53 20.18 -16.12
N GLU A 198 -7.43 20.61 -16.75
CA GLU A 198 -7.40 21.57 -17.86
C GLU A 198 -8.00 21.04 -19.16
N TYR A 199 -7.99 19.72 -19.36
CA TYR A 199 -8.48 19.06 -20.56
C TYR A 199 -9.68 18.14 -20.28
N ARG A 200 -10.25 18.20 -19.08
CA ARG A 200 -11.28 17.26 -18.61
C ARG A 200 -12.52 17.28 -19.50
N ASP A 201 -13.05 18.44 -19.74
CA ASP A 201 -14.29 18.59 -20.54
C ASP A 201 -14.04 18.19 -22.00
N LEU A 202 -12.92 18.63 -22.59
CA LEU A 202 -12.53 18.24 -23.95
C LEU A 202 -12.39 16.72 -24.10
N LEU A 203 -11.71 16.06 -23.17
CA LEU A 203 -11.54 14.61 -23.19
C LEU A 203 -12.87 13.87 -22.93
N ALA A 204 -13.75 14.41 -22.09
CA ALA A 204 -15.07 13.85 -21.84
C ALA A 204 -15.97 13.94 -23.09
N GLU A 205 -15.92 15.05 -23.84
CA GLU A 205 -16.63 15.20 -25.10
C GLU A 205 -16.14 14.21 -26.16
N ILE A 206 -14.81 14.08 -26.33
CA ILE A 206 -14.21 13.13 -27.29
C ILE A 206 -14.57 11.67 -26.94
N LEU A 207 -14.68 11.34 -25.65
CA LEU A 207 -15.11 10.00 -25.24
C LEU A 207 -16.54 9.67 -25.59
N ASN A 208 -17.43 10.64 -25.46
CA ASN A 208 -18.87 10.48 -25.69
C ASN A 208 -19.25 10.62 -27.18
N GLU A 209 -18.28 10.84 -28.05
CA GLU A 209 -18.56 10.98 -29.50
C GLU A 209 -19.01 9.62 -30.06
N PRO A 210 -20.27 9.51 -30.49
CA PRO A 210 -20.72 8.33 -31.23
C PRO A 210 -20.03 8.35 -32.63
N SER A 211 -19.43 7.23 -32.97
CA SER A 211 -18.63 7.01 -34.18
C SER A 211 -19.37 7.17 -35.52
N THR A 212 -20.61 7.66 -35.54
CA THR A 212 -21.49 7.61 -36.71
C THR A 212 -22.06 8.92 -37.20
N GLU A 213 -22.08 10.00 -36.41
CA GLU A 213 -22.74 11.25 -36.85
C GLU A 213 -21.91 12.52 -36.63
N ARG A 214 -21.02 12.58 -35.66
CA ARG A 214 -19.99 13.63 -35.59
C ARG A 214 -18.84 13.20 -36.48
N SER A 215 -18.70 13.87 -37.58
CA SER A 215 -17.70 13.60 -38.61
C SER A 215 -16.27 13.63 -38.02
N HIS A 216 -15.32 12.98 -38.71
CA HIS A 216 -13.88 13.17 -38.50
C HIS A 216 -13.49 14.65 -38.40
N ASP A 217 -14.30 15.55 -38.95
CA ASP A 217 -14.12 17.00 -38.91
C ASP A 217 -14.07 17.58 -37.50
N TYR A 218 -14.80 16.98 -36.48
CA TYR A 218 -14.76 17.48 -35.11
C TYR A 218 -13.40 17.23 -34.45
N LEU A 219 -12.87 16.01 -34.54
CA LEU A 219 -11.55 15.68 -34.01
C LEU A 219 -10.45 16.41 -34.79
N ASP A 220 -10.60 16.52 -36.11
CA ASP A 220 -9.66 17.26 -36.97
C ASP A 220 -9.63 18.75 -36.61
N ALA A 221 -10.77 19.38 -36.33
CA ALA A 221 -10.81 20.77 -35.85
C ALA A 221 -10.09 20.96 -34.50
N ILE A 222 -10.24 20.01 -33.56
CA ILE A 222 -9.50 20.03 -32.30
C ILE A 222 -7.99 19.91 -32.54
N ILE A 223 -7.60 18.96 -33.40
CA ILE A 223 -6.19 18.72 -33.73
C ILE A 223 -5.59 19.96 -34.40
N ASP A 224 -6.31 20.58 -35.35
CA ASP A 224 -5.87 21.78 -36.09
C ASP A 224 -5.65 22.95 -35.12
N GLU A 225 -6.59 23.21 -34.24
CA GLU A 225 -6.48 24.31 -33.27
C GLU A 225 -5.33 24.06 -32.27
N LEU A 226 -5.21 22.85 -31.72
CA LEU A 226 -4.12 22.51 -30.79
C LEU A 226 -2.76 22.51 -31.50
N ASN A 227 -2.70 22.08 -32.77
CA ASN A 227 -1.47 22.09 -33.57
C ASN A 227 -1.02 23.51 -33.88
N SER A 228 -1.95 24.42 -34.25
CA SER A 228 -1.66 25.83 -34.47
C SER A 228 -1.06 26.52 -33.24
N ARG A 229 -1.44 26.08 -32.06
CA ARG A 229 -0.91 26.57 -30.77
C ARG A 229 0.27 25.77 -30.22
N GLY A 230 0.78 24.77 -30.95
CA GLY A 230 1.88 23.90 -30.53
C GLY A 230 1.56 22.98 -29.36
N ARG A 231 0.26 22.63 -29.17
CA ARG A 231 -0.21 21.81 -28.01
C ARG A 231 -0.68 20.40 -28.37
N VAL A 232 -0.69 20.03 -29.62
CA VAL A 232 -1.19 18.72 -30.05
C VAL A 232 -0.38 17.55 -29.50
N LEU A 233 0.94 17.65 -29.43
CA LEU A 233 1.78 16.63 -28.81
C LEU A 233 1.55 16.53 -27.30
N HIS A 234 1.21 17.65 -26.65
CA HIS A 234 0.83 17.66 -25.25
C HIS A 234 -0.49 16.90 -25.00
N LEU A 235 -1.48 17.02 -25.90
CA LEU A 235 -2.71 16.22 -25.80
C LEU A 235 -2.40 14.71 -25.89
N ILE A 236 -1.50 14.29 -26.80
CA ILE A 236 -1.04 12.90 -26.89
C ILE A 236 -0.40 12.44 -25.57
N HIS A 237 0.48 13.25 -25.00
CA HIS A 237 1.09 12.98 -23.68
C HIS A 237 0.03 12.76 -22.60
N LEU A 238 -0.94 13.65 -22.50
CA LEU A 238 -2.02 13.57 -21.51
C LEU A 238 -2.87 12.31 -21.71
N THR A 239 -3.22 12.00 -22.96
CA THR A 239 -4.04 10.81 -23.28
C THR A 239 -3.30 9.50 -22.94
N GLY A 240 -1.99 9.42 -23.21
CA GLY A 240 -1.17 8.29 -22.76
C GLY A 240 -1.16 8.13 -21.24
N ARG A 241 -1.08 9.22 -20.46
CA ARG A 241 -1.23 9.19 -19.01
C ARG A 241 -2.61 8.69 -18.56
N VAL A 242 -3.66 9.14 -19.24
CA VAL A 242 -5.04 8.71 -18.94
C VAL A 242 -5.19 7.21 -19.16
N ILE A 243 -4.62 6.63 -20.21
CA ILE A 243 -4.64 5.18 -20.47
C ILE A 243 -4.01 4.43 -19.27
N ARG A 244 -2.83 4.83 -18.82
CA ARG A 244 -2.15 4.19 -17.69
C ARG A 244 -2.97 4.29 -16.39
N ASN A 245 -3.50 5.47 -16.11
CA ASN A 245 -4.32 5.73 -14.92
C ASN A 245 -5.67 5.00 -14.95
N LEU A 246 -6.18 4.68 -16.15
CA LEU A 246 -7.37 3.85 -16.33
C LEU A 246 -7.07 2.35 -16.32
N ALA A 247 -5.82 1.92 -16.52
CA ALA A 247 -5.44 0.52 -16.56
C ALA A 247 -5.40 -0.10 -15.15
N ILE A 248 -5.12 0.70 -14.11
CA ILE A 248 -5.06 0.28 -12.70
C ILE A 248 -6.07 1.10 -11.91
N ASP A 249 -7.07 0.45 -11.29
CA ASP A 249 -8.07 1.14 -10.49
C ASP A 249 -7.57 1.45 -9.08
N GLU A 250 -6.80 0.56 -8.48
CA GLU A 250 -6.14 0.77 -7.19
C GLU A 250 -4.74 0.14 -7.21
N LEU A 251 -3.75 0.91 -6.78
CA LEU A 251 -2.40 0.44 -6.54
C LEU A 251 -2.19 0.29 -5.03
N ILE A 252 -1.83 -0.89 -4.57
CA ILE A 252 -1.49 -1.15 -3.17
C ILE A 252 0.01 -1.39 -3.09
N ILE A 253 0.68 -0.57 -2.28
CA ILE A 253 2.07 -0.76 -1.92
C ILE A 253 2.11 -1.45 -0.56
N ALA A 254 2.63 -2.66 -0.53
CA ALA A 254 2.67 -3.49 0.67
C ALA A 254 4.03 -3.39 1.41
N GLY A 255 4.56 -2.16 1.50
CA GLY A 255 5.71 -1.80 2.32
C GLY A 255 7.06 -1.84 1.62
N ASP A 256 8.05 -1.30 2.33
CA ASP A 256 9.48 -1.28 2.01
C ASP A 256 9.82 -0.54 0.71
N CYS A 257 9.54 0.78 0.70
CA CYS A 257 9.85 1.64 -0.43
C CYS A 257 11.31 2.08 -0.49
N TRP A 258 11.99 2.16 0.64
CA TRP A 258 13.37 2.69 0.76
C TRP A 258 14.40 1.59 0.94
N ASP A 259 15.65 2.04 0.98
CA ASP A 259 16.86 1.23 1.18
C ASP A 259 17.23 0.28 0.03
N ARG A 260 18.46 -0.21 0.07
CA ARG A 260 19.06 -1.21 -0.83
C ARG A 260 19.19 -0.75 -2.30
N GLY A 261 18.13 -0.29 -2.93
CA GLY A 261 18.11 0.22 -4.29
C GLY A 261 18.50 1.70 -4.38
N PRO A 262 18.57 2.26 -5.61
CA PRO A 262 19.23 3.54 -5.84
C PRO A 262 18.45 4.77 -5.37
N ARG A 263 17.12 4.80 -5.47
CA ARG A 263 16.36 6.04 -5.39
C ARG A 263 14.98 5.88 -4.75
N GLY A 264 14.91 5.59 -3.44
CA GLY A 264 13.68 5.57 -2.67
C GLY A 264 12.90 6.90 -2.73
N ASP A 265 13.63 8.03 -2.81
CA ASP A 265 13.03 9.35 -3.02
C ASP A 265 12.21 9.44 -4.32
N ARG A 266 12.72 8.86 -5.43
CA ARG A 266 12.00 8.84 -6.71
C ARG A 266 10.87 7.81 -6.74
N VAL A 267 11.02 6.72 -6.00
CA VAL A 267 9.91 5.78 -5.78
C VAL A 267 8.73 6.52 -5.20
N MET A 268 8.93 7.29 -4.13
CA MET A 268 7.86 8.06 -3.51
C MET A 268 7.35 9.20 -4.40
N ASP A 269 8.24 9.94 -5.07
CA ASP A 269 7.84 10.96 -6.07
C ASP A 269 6.88 10.38 -7.11
N TYR A 270 7.08 9.11 -7.50
CA TYR A 270 6.24 8.46 -8.51
C TYR A 270 4.94 7.91 -7.94
N ILE A 271 4.97 7.28 -6.76
CA ILE A 271 3.80 6.71 -6.10
C ILE A 271 2.80 7.82 -5.73
N THR A 272 3.27 8.94 -5.19
CA THR A 272 2.41 10.07 -4.77
C THR A 272 1.64 10.72 -5.92
N GLN A 273 2.08 10.51 -7.17
CA GLN A 273 1.41 11.01 -8.37
C GLN A 273 0.37 10.05 -8.95
N GLN A 274 0.24 8.84 -8.40
CA GLN A 274 -0.77 7.89 -8.88
C GLN A 274 -2.15 8.25 -8.33
N PRO A 275 -3.24 8.07 -9.10
CA PRO A 275 -4.55 8.61 -8.75
C PRO A 275 -5.24 7.91 -7.57
N ASN A 276 -4.93 6.66 -7.31
CA ASN A 276 -5.56 5.88 -6.24
C ASN A 276 -4.57 4.87 -5.67
N VAL A 277 -3.92 5.25 -4.58
CA VAL A 277 -2.93 4.42 -3.89
C VAL A 277 -3.36 4.17 -2.46
N ALA A 278 -3.29 2.93 -2.04
CA ALA A 278 -3.29 2.54 -0.65
C ALA A 278 -1.90 2.00 -0.26
N PHE A 279 -1.51 2.21 0.98
CA PHE A 279 -0.18 1.87 1.47
C PHE A 279 -0.28 0.97 2.71
N VAL A 280 0.59 -0.03 2.82
CA VAL A 280 0.82 -0.81 4.04
C VAL A 280 2.26 -0.56 4.45
N TRP A 281 2.49 -0.27 5.72
CA TRP A 281 3.84 0.06 6.19
C TRP A 281 4.72 -1.18 6.32
N GLY A 282 5.97 -1.04 5.87
CA GLY A 282 7.04 -2.01 6.10
C GLY A 282 8.01 -1.55 7.21
N ASN A 283 8.91 -2.43 7.63
CA ASN A 283 9.89 -2.10 8.67
C ASN A 283 10.91 -1.06 8.20
N HIS A 284 11.34 -1.08 6.93
CA HIS A 284 12.21 -0.04 6.38
C HIS A 284 11.51 1.33 6.35
N ASP A 285 10.21 1.35 6.08
CA ASP A 285 9.41 2.59 6.09
C ASP A 285 9.36 3.20 7.50
N MET A 286 9.23 2.37 8.55
CA MET A 286 9.28 2.81 9.95
C MET A 286 10.67 3.32 10.35
N ALA A 287 11.74 2.69 9.84
CA ALA A 287 13.10 3.18 10.07
C ALA A 287 13.31 4.59 9.46
N TRP A 288 12.83 4.82 8.24
CA TRP A 288 12.91 6.14 7.61
C TRP A 288 12.01 7.18 8.28
N LEU A 289 10.82 6.79 8.76
CA LEU A 289 9.95 7.67 9.55
C LEU A 289 10.65 8.10 10.84
N GLY A 290 11.25 7.16 11.58
CA GLY A 290 11.98 7.45 12.80
C GLY A 290 13.21 8.32 12.56
N ALA A 291 13.94 8.11 11.47
CA ALA A 291 15.06 8.97 11.07
C ALA A 291 14.57 10.39 10.74
N CYS A 292 13.47 10.56 10.03
CA CYS A 292 12.82 11.84 9.74
C CYS A 292 12.40 12.58 11.01
N LEU A 293 11.88 11.86 12.00
CA LEU A 293 11.50 12.39 13.32
C LEU A 293 12.71 12.66 14.23
N GLY A 294 13.92 12.30 13.79
CA GLY A 294 15.16 12.59 14.49
C GLY A 294 15.59 11.54 15.51
N HIS A 295 15.14 10.30 15.38
CA HIS A 295 15.59 9.19 16.22
C HIS A 295 17.01 8.76 15.85
N TYR A 296 17.95 8.91 16.78
CA TYR A 296 19.39 8.76 16.50
C TYR A 296 19.77 7.34 16.01
N ALA A 297 19.28 6.28 16.63
CA ALA A 297 19.62 4.92 16.22
C ALA A 297 19.12 4.63 14.79
N LEU A 298 17.91 5.07 14.45
CA LEU A 298 17.34 4.89 13.11
C LEU A 298 18.04 5.77 12.05
N ILE A 299 18.55 6.94 12.42
CA ILE A 299 19.44 7.72 11.54
C ILE A 299 20.71 6.93 11.24
N CYS A 300 21.36 6.34 12.24
CA CYS A 300 22.53 5.49 12.05
C CYS A 300 22.22 4.28 11.17
N GLN A 301 21.08 3.64 11.38
CA GLN A 301 20.57 2.52 10.58
C GLN A 301 20.42 2.89 9.10
N VAL A 302 19.74 4.00 8.80
CA VAL A 302 19.56 4.51 7.42
C VAL A 302 20.90 4.85 6.78
N LEU A 303 21.79 5.51 7.52
CA LEU A 303 23.16 5.83 7.03
C LEU A 303 23.93 4.55 6.72
N ARG A 304 23.98 3.58 7.64
CA ARG A 304 24.71 2.32 7.50
C ARG A 304 24.23 1.53 6.27
N ILE A 305 22.92 1.39 6.08
CA ILE A 305 22.37 0.70 4.91
C ILE A 305 22.70 1.47 3.63
N SER A 306 22.52 2.79 3.60
CA SER A 306 22.84 3.63 2.44
C SER A 306 24.33 3.53 2.06
N LEU A 307 25.23 3.46 3.05
CA LEU A 307 26.65 3.28 2.85
C LEU A 307 26.99 1.88 2.36
N ARG A 308 26.41 0.83 2.97
CA ARG A 308 26.62 -0.58 2.60
C ARG A 308 26.30 -0.83 1.12
N TYR A 309 25.19 -0.27 0.63
CA TYR A 309 24.74 -0.42 -0.76
C TYR A 309 25.18 0.73 -1.66
N ARG A 310 25.98 1.68 -1.16
CA ARG A 310 26.49 2.86 -1.89
C ARG A 310 25.35 3.74 -2.47
N ARG A 311 24.29 3.93 -1.72
CA ARG A 311 23.06 4.63 -2.13
C ARG A 311 22.95 6.05 -1.52
N LEU A 312 24.09 6.77 -1.39
CA LEU A 312 24.09 8.11 -0.81
C LEU A 312 23.36 9.16 -1.65
N THR A 313 23.23 8.92 -2.95
CA THR A 313 22.53 9.81 -3.89
C THR A 313 21.08 10.10 -3.43
N GLN A 314 20.38 9.13 -2.87
CA GLN A 314 19.03 9.38 -2.32
C GLN A 314 19.05 10.31 -1.11
N LEU A 315 20.07 10.24 -0.26
CA LEU A 315 20.23 11.14 0.87
C LEU A 315 20.62 12.55 0.42
N GLU A 316 21.72 12.66 -0.34
CA GLU A 316 22.35 13.94 -0.69
C GLU A 316 21.56 14.71 -1.75
N GLU A 317 21.27 14.08 -2.90
CA GLU A 317 20.53 14.72 -4.00
C GLU A 317 19.03 14.63 -3.82
N GLY A 318 18.54 13.48 -3.30
CA GLY A 318 17.11 13.19 -3.15
C GLY A 318 16.47 14.02 -2.05
N TYR A 319 17.06 14.00 -0.86
CA TYR A 319 16.52 14.62 0.34
C TYR A 319 17.32 15.80 0.89
N GLY A 320 18.47 16.13 0.28
CA GLY A 320 19.31 17.23 0.75
C GLY A 320 19.98 16.96 2.11
N ILE A 321 20.27 15.69 2.42
CA ILE A 321 20.87 15.25 3.67
C ILE A 321 22.34 14.95 3.42
N PRO A 322 23.28 15.88 3.73
CA PRO A 322 24.71 15.70 3.48
C PRO A 322 25.30 14.69 4.46
N VAL A 323 26.19 13.82 3.96
CA VAL A 323 26.97 12.88 4.78
C VAL A 323 28.36 13.41 5.13
N GLU A 324 28.66 14.67 4.78
CA GLU A 324 29.94 15.33 5.08
C GLU A 324 30.31 15.31 6.58
N PRO A 325 29.36 15.44 7.56
CA PRO A 325 29.73 15.33 8.97
C PRO A 325 30.33 13.96 9.33
N LEU A 326 29.84 12.88 8.68
CA LEU A 326 30.36 11.54 8.88
C LEU A 326 31.73 11.34 8.19
N ASP A 327 31.92 11.91 6.99
CA ASP A 327 33.23 11.93 6.31
C ASP A 327 34.30 12.63 7.17
N LEU A 328 33.96 13.77 7.78
CA LEU A 328 34.83 14.50 8.69
C LEU A 328 35.16 13.66 9.94
N LEU A 329 34.17 13.02 10.55
CA LEU A 329 34.38 12.15 11.71
C LEU A 329 35.39 11.04 11.40
N VAL A 330 35.23 10.33 10.26
CA VAL A 330 36.12 9.19 9.95
C VAL A 330 37.52 9.63 9.57
N ARG A 331 37.73 10.80 8.97
CA ARG A 331 39.05 11.36 8.71
C ARG A 331 39.78 11.69 10.01
N THR A 332 39.05 12.07 11.04
CA THR A 332 39.63 12.46 12.35
C THR A 332 39.86 11.26 13.26
N VAL A 333 38.87 10.35 13.34
CA VAL A 333 38.82 9.25 14.33
C VAL A 333 39.34 7.93 13.78
N TYR A 334 39.12 7.68 12.47
CA TYR A 334 39.50 6.43 11.77
C TYR A 334 40.47 6.68 10.60
N PRO A 335 41.53 7.53 10.70
CA PRO A 335 42.30 8.01 9.54
C PRO A 335 42.96 6.85 8.76
N ASN A 336 43.45 5.83 9.45
CA ASN A 336 44.20 4.71 8.88
C ASN A 336 43.49 3.36 9.10
N ASP A 337 42.21 3.37 9.43
CA ASP A 337 41.44 2.15 9.64
C ASP A 337 41.15 1.47 8.29
N PRO A 338 41.53 0.20 8.07
CA PRO A 338 41.22 -0.51 6.84
C PRO A 338 39.73 -0.86 6.72
N ALA A 339 39.00 -0.97 7.84
CA ALA A 339 37.58 -1.30 7.94
C ALA A 339 37.13 -2.46 7.00
N THR A 340 37.99 -3.49 6.88
CA THR A 340 37.80 -4.54 5.86
C THR A 340 36.55 -5.38 6.06
N SER A 341 36.10 -5.55 7.30
CA SER A 341 34.85 -6.28 7.62
C SER A 341 33.58 -5.48 7.27
N PHE A 342 33.71 -4.17 7.05
CA PHE A 342 32.62 -3.27 6.65
C PHE A 342 32.60 -2.97 5.16
N GLU A 343 33.06 -3.90 4.33
CA GLU A 343 33.07 -3.72 2.88
C GLU A 343 31.70 -3.39 2.32
N THR A 344 31.68 -2.39 1.42
CA THR A 344 30.47 -1.95 0.73
C THR A 344 30.17 -2.80 -0.49
N LYS A 345 28.89 -2.99 -0.79
CA LYS A 345 28.42 -3.68 -2.00
C LYS A 345 28.25 -2.68 -3.15
N GLY A 346 28.43 -3.16 -4.39
CA GLY A 346 28.19 -2.36 -5.60
C GLY A 346 29.33 -1.41 -5.97
N THR A 347 29.10 -0.58 -6.97
CA THR A 347 30.03 0.37 -7.58
C THR A 347 29.65 1.81 -7.29
N GLY A 348 30.59 2.76 -7.40
CA GLY A 348 30.34 4.18 -7.22
C GLY A 348 31.63 4.99 -7.24
N MET A 349 31.53 6.33 -7.42
CA MET A 349 32.68 7.23 -7.58
C MET A 349 33.49 7.45 -6.30
N ARG A 350 32.88 7.35 -5.12
CA ARG A 350 33.60 7.54 -3.85
C ARG A 350 34.51 6.38 -3.57
N GLU A 351 35.67 6.67 -2.94
CA GLU A 351 36.65 5.67 -2.57
C GLU A 351 36.06 4.60 -1.67
N LYS A 352 36.31 3.31 -2.01
CA LYS A 352 35.73 2.16 -1.30
C LYS A 352 36.15 2.12 0.17
N SER A 353 37.41 2.44 0.46
CA SER A 353 37.95 2.47 1.82
C SER A 353 37.28 3.56 2.69
N MET A 354 37.02 4.74 2.12
CA MET A 354 36.32 5.80 2.81
C MET A 354 34.89 5.38 3.15
N MET A 355 34.18 4.78 2.20
CA MET A 355 32.82 4.30 2.41
C MET A 355 32.78 3.19 3.49
N ALA A 356 33.75 2.28 3.52
CA ALA A 356 33.85 1.24 4.55
C ALA A 356 34.05 1.85 5.96
N ARG A 357 34.94 2.84 6.09
CA ARG A 357 35.14 3.57 7.36
C ARG A 357 33.88 4.31 7.82
N MET A 358 33.19 4.96 6.89
CA MET A 358 31.93 5.64 7.20
C MET A 358 30.85 4.64 7.65
N GLN A 359 30.75 3.47 6.97
CA GLN A 359 29.85 2.39 7.37
C GLN A 359 30.17 1.88 8.76
N LYS A 360 31.47 1.64 9.08
CA LYS A 360 31.92 1.22 10.40
C LYS A 360 31.55 2.25 11.48
N ALA A 361 31.83 3.53 11.25
CA ALA A 361 31.50 4.57 12.20
C ALA A 361 29.97 4.65 12.45
N ALA A 362 29.15 4.56 11.40
CA ALA A 362 27.71 4.53 11.53
C ALA A 362 27.22 3.29 12.32
N ALA A 363 27.80 2.10 12.04
CA ALA A 363 27.47 0.87 12.75
C ALA A 363 27.83 0.94 14.24
N ILE A 364 29.01 1.45 14.58
CA ILE A 364 29.41 1.58 16.01
C ILE A 364 28.50 2.55 16.76
N MET A 365 28.15 3.69 16.13
CA MET A 365 27.17 4.61 16.74
C MET A 365 25.79 3.97 16.90
N GLU A 366 25.34 3.20 15.89
CA GLU A 366 24.09 2.43 15.94
C GLU A 366 24.11 1.46 17.13
N PHE A 367 25.12 0.60 17.28
CA PHE A 367 25.21 -0.38 18.36
C PHE A 367 25.26 0.25 19.76
N LYS A 368 25.90 1.42 19.89
CA LYS A 368 25.88 2.20 21.14
C LYS A 368 24.48 2.66 21.51
N LEU A 369 23.77 3.25 20.55
CA LEU A 369 22.44 3.82 20.73
C LEU A 369 21.39 2.72 20.95
N GLU A 370 21.49 1.61 20.25
CA GLU A 370 20.66 0.41 20.47
C GLU A 370 20.85 -0.13 21.89
N GLY A 371 22.11 -0.27 22.34
CA GLY A 371 22.40 -0.74 23.69
C GLY A 371 21.88 0.20 24.80
N GLN A 372 21.88 1.52 24.55
CA GLN A 372 21.26 2.49 25.46
C GLN A 372 19.74 2.34 25.49
N MET A 373 19.12 2.17 24.33
CA MET A 373 17.66 2.05 24.18
C MET A 373 17.16 0.74 24.81
N ILE A 374 17.81 -0.39 24.51
CA ILE A 374 17.47 -1.68 25.12
C ILE A 374 17.57 -1.61 26.66
N ALA A 375 18.55 -0.86 27.20
CA ALA A 375 18.67 -0.68 28.66
C ALA A 375 17.51 0.16 29.25
N ARG A 376 16.89 1.05 28.48
CA ARG A 376 15.70 1.82 28.90
C ARG A 376 14.41 0.98 28.83
N HIS A 377 14.40 -0.09 28.05
CA HIS A 377 13.23 -0.92 27.76
C HIS A 377 13.44 -2.39 28.18
N PRO A 378 13.59 -2.68 29.48
CA PRO A 378 13.79 -4.07 29.97
C PRO A 378 12.58 -4.97 29.64
N GLU A 379 11.40 -4.40 29.45
CA GLU A 379 10.18 -5.12 29.03
C GLU A 379 10.31 -5.79 27.65
N TRP A 380 11.22 -5.32 26.80
CA TRP A 380 11.49 -5.94 25.49
C TRP A 380 12.31 -7.23 25.58
N GLN A 381 12.91 -7.52 26.74
CA GLN A 381 13.73 -8.71 27.00
C GLN A 381 14.89 -8.89 26.00
N MET A 382 15.48 -7.79 25.53
CA MET A 382 16.52 -7.76 24.50
C MET A 382 17.95 -7.55 25.05
N ASP A 383 18.18 -7.63 26.36
CA ASP A 383 19.49 -7.35 26.95
C ASP A 383 20.63 -8.23 26.40
N HIS A 384 20.29 -9.45 25.96
CA HIS A 384 21.23 -10.35 25.28
C HIS A 384 21.81 -9.76 23.97
N ARG A 385 21.17 -8.73 23.39
CA ARG A 385 21.62 -8.00 22.18
C ARG A 385 22.61 -6.87 22.49
N ARG A 386 22.81 -6.54 23.73
CA ARG A 386 23.82 -5.57 24.17
C ARG A 386 25.19 -6.26 24.19
N LEU A 387 25.93 -6.16 23.09
CA LEU A 387 27.15 -6.94 22.87
C LEU A 387 28.45 -6.15 23.06
N LEU A 388 28.43 -4.80 23.03
CA LEU A 388 29.68 -4.00 23.06
C LEU A 388 30.51 -4.18 24.33
N HIS A 389 29.87 -4.37 25.48
CA HIS A 389 30.56 -4.62 26.77
C HIS A 389 31.18 -6.02 26.86
N ARG A 390 30.85 -6.93 25.91
CA ARG A 390 31.42 -8.29 25.84
C ARG A 390 32.65 -8.39 24.95
N ILE A 391 33.10 -7.26 24.38
CA ILE A 391 34.31 -7.19 23.54
C ILE A 391 35.55 -7.15 24.43
N ASN A 392 36.42 -8.12 24.27
CA ASN A 392 37.77 -8.13 24.86
C ASN A 392 38.79 -7.72 23.78
N ARG A 393 39.19 -6.44 23.78
CA ARG A 393 40.13 -5.90 22.79
C ARG A 393 41.52 -6.49 22.89
N GLN A 394 42.01 -6.82 24.10
CA GLN A 394 43.35 -7.37 24.30
C GLN A 394 43.43 -8.79 23.72
N ALA A 395 42.40 -9.58 23.93
CA ALA A 395 42.32 -10.95 23.38
C ALA A 395 41.86 -10.97 21.92
N GLY A 396 41.28 -9.87 21.39
CA GLY A 396 40.68 -9.84 20.07
C GLY A 396 39.43 -10.71 19.95
N THR A 397 38.62 -10.76 20.99
CA THR A 397 37.47 -11.69 21.08
C THR A 397 36.18 -10.97 21.53
N ILE A 398 35.05 -11.60 21.27
CA ILE A 398 33.72 -11.21 21.75
C ILE A 398 32.98 -12.45 22.23
N GLU A 399 32.17 -12.33 23.30
CA GLU A 399 31.27 -13.38 23.73
C GLU A 399 29.86 -13.16 23.19
N VAL A 400 29.33 -14.19 22.47
CA VAL A 400 27.98 -14.21 21.96
C VAL A 400 27.30 -15.52 22.37
N ASP A 401 26.13 -15.43 22.96
CA ASP A 401 25.35 -16.58 23.47
C ASP A 401 26.20 -17.57 24.33
N GLY A 402 27.11 -17.02 25.16
CA GLY A 402 27.99 -17.80 26.05
C GLY A 402 29.19 -18.46 25.36
N VAL A 403 29.44 -18.19 24.08
CA VAL A 403 30.57 -18.69 23.33
C VAL A 403 31.49 -17.54 22.93
N THR A 404 32.81 -17.74 23.11
CA THR A 404 33.84 -16.76 22.73
C THR A 404 34.24 -16.95 21.27
N HIS A 405 34.14 -15.87 20.47
CA HIS A 405 34.51 -15.83 19.06
C HIS A 405 35.64 -14.84 18.79
N PRO A 406 36.56 -15.13 17.85
CA PRO A 406 37.55 -14.15 17.39
C PRO A 406 36.87 -13.02 16.62
N LEU A 407 37.33 -11.78 16.85
CA LEU A 407 36.89 -10.61 16.09
C LEU A 407 37.65 -10.48 14.78
N LEU A 408 36.93 -10.08 13.72
CA LEU A 408 37.51 -9.71 12.42
C LEU A 408 38.17 -8.32 12.44
N ASP A 409 37.76 -7.49 13.39
CA ASP A 409 38.25 -6.12 13.57
C ASP A 409 38.34 -5.80 15.07
N VAL A 410 39.43 -5.22 15.50
CA VAL A 410 39.71 -4.87 16.90
C VAL A 410 39.94 -3.35 17.09
N ASN A 411 39.91 -2.57 16.00
CA ASN A 411 40.13 -1.14 16.05
C ASN A 411 38.83 -0.38 16.34
N PHE A 412 38.54 -0.15 17.61
CA PHE A 412 37.35 0.57 18.07
C PHE A 412 37.75 1.82 18.87
N PRO A 413 38.24 2.89 18.21
CA PRO A 413 38.79 4.06 18.91
C PRO A 413 37.74 4.82 19.73
N THR A 414 36.47 4.69 19.41
CA THR A 414 35.37 5.40 20.08
C THR A 414 34.66 4.58 21.15
N ILE A 415 34.92 3.28 21.27
CA ILE A 415 34.33 2.47 22.34
C ILE A 415 35.18 2.58 23.61
N ASP A 416 34.66 3.16 24.66
CA ASP A 416 35.27 3.19 25.99
C ASP A 416 35.00 1.85 26.69
N PRO A 417 36.03 1.11 27.18
CA PRO A 417 35.82 -0.14 27.91
C PRO A 417 34.99 0.02 29.17
N ASP A 418 35.10 1.15 29.86
CA ASP A 418 34.36 1.42 31.10
C ASP A 418 32.90 1.84 30.85
N ASN A 419 32.63 2.46 29.68
CA ASN A 419 31.29 2.87 29.27
C ASN A 419 31.06 2.65 27.75
N PRO A 420 30.95 1.39 27.32
CA PRO A 420 31.01 1.04 25.88
C PRO A 420 29.84 1.55 25.05
N TYR A 421 28.77 1.99 25.67
CA TYR A 421 27.58 2.52 25.00
C TYR A 421 27.52 4.03 24.93
N GLU A 422 28.46 4.77 25.55
CA GLU A 422 28.46 6.22 25.49
C GLU A 422 29.02 6.72 24.14
N LEU A 423 28.31 7.68 23.53
CA LEU A 423 28.83 8.40 22.36
C LEU A 423 29.94 9.35 22.76
N THR A 424 31.03 9.37 22.00
CA THR A 424 32.07 10.41 22.16
C THR A 424 31.51 11.80 21.80
N LYS A 425 32.28 12.87 22.10
CA LYS A 425 31.90 14.22 21.74
C LYS A 425 31.81 14.40 20.21
N GLU A 426 32.75 13.77 19.49
CA GLU A 426 32.85 13.81 18.04
C GLU A 426 31.66 13.08 17.40
N GLU A 427 31.32 11.88 17.89
CA GLU A 427 30.17 11.11 17.44
C GLU A 427 28.87 11.89 17.68
N ARG A 428 28.68 12.44 18.89
CA ARG A 428 27.51 13.26 19.23
C ARG A 428 27.36 14.48 18.34
N SER A 429 28.48 15.21 18.10
CA SER A 429 28.49 16.38 17.22
C SER A 429 28.15 16.00 15.77
N CYS A 430 28.69 14.89 15.26
CA CYS A 430 28.41 14.37 13.94
C CYS A 430 26.91 14.05 13.80
N LEU A 431 26.39 13.25 14.71
CA LEU A 431 24.98 12.82 14.68
C LEU A 431 23.99 13.99 14.81
N GLU A 432 24.29 14.98 15.66
CA GLU A 432 23.42 16.15 15.82
C GLU A 432 23.33 16.98 14.54
N ARG A 433 24.42 17.11 13.79
CA ARG A 433 24.42 17.80 12.49
C ARG A 433 23.59 17.03 11.47
N ILE A 434 23.77 15.71 11.37
CA ILE A 434 23.03 14.86 10.44
C ILE A 434 21.54 14.84 10.83
N ARG A 435 21.23 14.70 12.12
CA ARG A 435 19.84 14.71 12.63
C ARG A 435 19.10 15.97 12.21
N ARG A 436 19.73 17.14 12.34
CA ARG A 436 19.13 18.40 11.88
C ARG A 436 18.81 18.36 10.39
N SER A 437 19.68 17.79 9.57
CA SER A 437 19.44 17.68 8.13
C SER A 437 18.24 16.76 7.82
N PHE A 438 18.10 15.62 8.52
CA PHE A 438 16.90 14.77 8.40
C PHE A 438 15.63 15.53 8.77
N MET A 439 15.62 16.19 9.93
CA MET A 439 14.44 16.91 10.43
C MET A 439 14.09 18.16 9.60
N MET A 440 15.03 18.75 8.89
CA MET A 440 14.82 19.94 8.06
C MET A 440 14.55 19.61 6.59
N SER A 441 14.63 18.35 6.18
CA SER A 441 14.34 17.93 4.81
C SER A 441 12.85 17.98 4.51
N GLN A 442 12.39 19.07 3.87
CA GLN A 442 10.97 19.25 3.53
C GLN A 442 10.46 18.10 2.65
N LYS A 443 11.23 17.70 1.63
CA LYS A 443 10.83 16.59 0.75
C LYS A 443 10.67 15.27 1.50
N LEU A 444 11.55 14.96 2.46
CA LEU A 444 11.43 13.77 3.29
C LEU A 444 10.16 13.85 4.16
N TRP A 445 9.90 14.99 4.78
CA TRP A 445 8.69 15.23 5.55
C TRP A 445 7.42 15.05 4.73
N ASP A 446 7.39 15.57 3.51
CA ASP A 446 6.22 15.44 2.63
C ASP A 446 5.96 13.98 2.26
N HIS A 447 7.01 13.21 1.98
CA HIS A 447 6.91 11.78 1.73
C HIS A 447 6.44 11.00 2.96
N MET A 448 6.98 11.28 4.15
CA MET A 448 6.59 10.61 5.40
C MET A 448 5.13 10.93 5.77
N ARG A 449 4.71 12.18 5.65
CA ARG A 449 3.31 12.56 5.88
C ARG A 449 2.37 11.85 4.92
N TRP A 450 2.74 11.80 3.65
CA TRP A 450 1.93 11.10 2.65
C TRP A 450 1.85 9.61 2.97
N MET A 451 2.99 8.97 3.25
CA MET A 451 3.07 7.56 3.62
C MET A 451 2.20 7.23 4.84
N VAL A 452 2.26 8.04 5.90
CA VAL A 452 1.45 7.83 7.09
C VAL A 452 -0.03 8.07 6.77
N SER A 453 -0.39 9.17 6.09
CA SER A 453 -1.80 9.52 5.83
C SER A 453 -2.52 8.54 4.88
N HIS A 454 -1.81 7.86 3.98
CA HIS A 454 -2.34 6.85 3.05
C HIS A 454 -2.06 5.42 3.50
N GLY A 455 -1.29 5.25 4.59
CA GLY A 455 -0.82 3.97 5.07
C GLY A 455 -1.63 3.39 6.21
N ARG A 456 -1.55 2.07 6.34
CA ARG A 456 -2.15 1.24 7.39
C ARG A 456 -1.16 0.14 7.79
N MET A 457 -1.42 -0.51 8.91
CA MET A 457 -0.73 -1.75 9.26
C MET A 457 -1.22 -2.93 8.43
N TYR A 458 -2.47 -2.92 8.02
CA TYR A 458 -3.07 -3.92 7.14
C TYR A 458 -4.22 -3.34 6.32
N LEU A 459 -4.54 -4.00 5.21
CA LEU A 459 -5.68 -3.68 4.35
C LEU A 459 -6.53 -4.93 4.12
N ARG A 460 -7.84 -4.72 4.10
CA ARG A 460 -8.80 -5.73 3.62
C ARG A 460 -9.34 -5.28 2.27
N ARG A 461 -9.18 -6.14 1.26
CA ARG A 461 -9.74 -5.92 -0.08
C ARG A 461 -10.51 -7.17 -0.49
N GLU A 462 -11.81 -7.11 -0.31
CA GLU A 462 -12.70 -8.26 -0.49
C GLU A 462 -12.28 -9.43 0.41
N GLU A 463 -11.90 -10.56 -0.18
CA GLU A 463 -11.38 -11.74 0.51
C GLU A 463 -9.86 -11.69 0.77
N HIS A 464 -9.17 -10.60 0.40
CA HIS A 464 -7.73 -10.47 0.60
C HIS A 464 -7.40 -9.69 1.87
N LEU A 465 -6.57 -10.29 2.73
CA LEU A 465 -5.92 -9.64 3.86
C LEU A 465 -4.47 -9.34 3.49
N ILE A 466 -4.12 -8.07 3.44
CA ILE A 466 -2.81 -7.59 2.98
C ILE A 466 -2.10 -6.91 4.14
N PHE A 467 -0.89 -7.37 4.49
CA PHE A 467 0.01 -6.75 5.46
C PHE A 467 1.47 -7.01 5.04
N HIS A 468 2.44 -6.32 5.66
CA HIS A 468 3.83 -6.41 5.20
C HIS A 468 4.53 -7.69 5.67
N GLY A 469 4.72 -7.89 6.97
CA GLY A 469 5.56 -8.95 7.52
C GLY A 469 4.79 -10.19 7.98
N CYS A 470 4.41 -10.23 9.24
CA CYS A 470 3.75 -11.39 9.86
C CYS A 470 2.73 -11.00 10.93
N VAL A 471 1.96 -11.94 11.40
CA VAL A 471 1.22 -11.84 12.67
C VAL A 471 2.04 -12.60 13.73
N PRO A 472 2.57 -11.94 14.77
CA PRO A 472 3.41 -12.59 15.78
C PRO A 472 2.65 -13.68 16.53
N VAL A 473 3.21 -14.90 16.51
CA VAL A 473 2.61 -16.09 17.16
C VAL A 473 3.68 -16.94 17.84
N ASP A 474 3.24 -17.78 18.79
CA ASP A 474 4.05 -18.82 19.39
C ASP A 474 4.11 -20.09 18.52
N GLN A 475 4.75 -21.16 19.04
CA GLN A 475 4.90 -22.44 18.33
C GLN A 475 3.58 -23.15 18.07
N GLN A 476 2.54 -22.86 18.85
CA GLN A 476 1.19 -23.41 18.76
C GLN A 476 0.27 -22.57 17.88
N GLY A 477 0.72 -21.38 17.46
CA GLY A 477 -0.05 -20.45 16.64
C GLY A 477 -0.97 -19.53 17.47
N GLU A 478 -0.70 -19.39 18.79
CA GLU A 478 -1.39 -18.40 19.61
C GLU A 478 -0.74 -17.02 19.43
N PHE A 479 -1.57 -15.97 19.39
CA PHE A 479 -1.12 -14.60 19.14
C PHE A 479 -0.28 -14.10 20.32
N LEU A 480 0.95 -13.68 20.04
CA LEU A 480 1.85 -13.12 21.04
C LEU A 480 1.44 -11.68 21.39
N PRO A 481 1.38 -11.35 22.68
CA PRO A 481 1.07 -10.00 23.11
C PRO A 481 2.29 -9.08 23.00
N MET A 482 2.04 -7.80 22.69
CA MET A 482 3.01 -6.71 22.72
C MET A 482 2.43 -5.56 23.53
N ILE A 483 3.28 -4.89 24.32
CA ILE A 483 2.87 -3.76 25.18
C ILE A 483 3.08 -2.46 24.37
N ILE A 484 2.03 -1.66 24.30
CA ILE A 484 2.05 -0.30 23.74
C ILE A 484 1.25 0.59 24.69
N ASP A 485 1.84 1.71 25.14
CA ASP A 485 1.21 2.64 26.07
C ASP A 485 0.66 1.92 27.32
N ASP A 486 1.49 1.05 27.95
CA ASP A 486 1.16 0.24 29.14
C ASP A 486 -0.03 -0.74 28.95
N GLN A 487 -0.49 -0.95 27.73
CA GLN A 487 -1.56 -1.89 27.42
C GLN A 487 -1.04 -3.04 26.55
N SER A 488 -1.58 -4.23 26.79
CA SER A 488 -1.22 -5.45 26.06
C SER A 488 -2.16 -5.67 24.89
N TYR A 489 -1.61 -5.81 23.67
CA TYR A 489 -2.34 -6.03 22.43
C TYR A 489 -1.79 -7.26 21.71
N SER A 490 -2.66 -8.00 21.00
CA SER A 490 -2.27 -9.14 20.15
C SER A 490 -3.18 -9.26 18.94
N GLY A 491 -2.81 -10.05 17.93
CA GLY A 491 -3.61 -10.25 16.74
C GLY A 491 -3.96 -8.92 16.04
N SER A 492 -5.18 -8.76 15.61
CA SER A 492 -5.68 -7.55 14.92
C SER A 492 -5.61 -6.30 15.78
N THR A 493 -5.84 -6.42 17.10
CA THR A 493 -5.79 -5.28 18.02
C THR A 493 -4.39 -4.70 18.18
N LEU A 494 -3.34 -5.52 18.01
CA LEU A 494 -1.95 -5.07 17.97
C LEU A 494 -1.69 -4.19 16.73
N PHE A 495 -2.18 -4.60 15.57
CA PHE A 495 -2.06 -3.81 14.34
C PHE A 495 -2.78 -2.47 14.48
N ASP A 496 -4.00 -2.47 15.01
CA ASP A 496 -4.76 -1.24 15.26
C ASP A 496 -4.08 -0.32 16.30
N ALA A 497 -3.42 -0.88 17.32
CA ALA A 497 -2.68 -0.10 18.32
C ALA A 497 -1.43 0.56 17.71
N ILE A 498 -0.66 -0.17 16.90
CA ILE A 498 0.49 0.38 16.15
C ILE A 498 0.03 1.49 15.21
N GLU A 499 -1.10 1.30 14.53
CA GLU A 499 -1.67 2.28 13.61
C GLU A 499 -1.98 3.61 14.32
N ARG A 500 -2.68 3.53 15.47
CA ARG A 500 -2.94 4.70 16.32
C ARG A 500 -1.66 5.39 16.81
N TYR A 501 -0.67 4.60 17.22
CA TYR A 501 0.64 5.13 17.63
C TYR A 501 1.31 5.91 16.50
N VAL A 502 1.41 5.34 15.29
CA VAL A 502 2.07 5.97 14.14
C VAL A 502 1.36 7.27 13.72
N TYR A 503 0.02 7.28 13.73
CA TYR A 503 -0.73 8.52 13.44
C TYR A 503 -0.47 9.62 14.47
N ARG A 504 -0.44 9.28 15.75
CA ARG A 504 -0.15 10.24 16.84
C ARG A 504 1.20 10.92 16.68
N LEU A 505 2.21 10.23 16.16
CA LEU A 505 3.55 10.81 15.94
C LEU A 505 3.56 12.00 14.98
N LEU A 506 2.59 12.12 14.06
CA LEU A 506 2.47 13.28 13.17
C LEU A 506 1.89 14.52 13.88
N GLU A 507 1.19 14.35 15.00
CA GLU A 507 0.63 15.44 15.78
C GLU A 507 1.69 16.12 16.68
N GLY A 508 2.82 15.45 16.90
CA GLY A 508 3.97 15.96 17.66
C GLY A 508 4.57 14.86 18.57
N PRO A 509 5.71 14.29 18.21
CA PRO A 509 6.32 13.22 18.98
C PRO A 509 6.89 13.72 20.31
N VAL A 510 6.67 12.99 21.40
CA VAL A 510 7.40 13.11 22.63
C VAL A 510 8.70 12.29 22.50
N LYS A 511 9.81 12.78 23.06
CA LYS A 511 11.17 12.27 22.78
C LYS A 511 11.34 10.77 22.99
N ASP A 512 10.73 10.20 24.03
CA ASP A 512 10.88 8.79 24.40
C ASP A 512 9.85 7.89 23.68
N GLU A 513 8.84 8.46 23.01
CA GLU A 513 7.86 7.72 22.22
C GLU A 513 8.43 7.17 20.90
N LEU A 514 9.56 7.69 20.41
CA LEU A 514 10.14 7.25 19.14
C LEU A 514 10.83 5.88 19.23
N ASP A 515 11.19 5.41 20.41
CA ASP A 515 11.90 4.13 20.58
C ASP A 515 11.08 2.93 20.06
N LEU A 516 9.73 3.03 20.09
CA LEU A 516 8.86 2.01 19.51
C LEU A 516 9.03 1.88 17.99
N LEU A 517 9.37 2.94 17.23
CA LEU A 517 9.68 2.84 15.79
C LEU A 517 10.90 1.96 15.54
N TRP A 518 11.93 2.02 16.41
CA TRP A 518 13.05 1.12 16.32
C TRP A 518 12.66 -0.32 16.65
N TYR A 519 11.79 -0.52 17.64
CA TYR A 519 11.27 -1.85 17.94
C TYR A 519 10.46 -2.41 16.76
N LEU A 520 9.67 -1.58 16.09
CA LEU A 520 8.96 -1.99 14.87
C LEU A 520 9.91 -2.34 13.73
N TRP A 521 11.09 -1.69 13.65
CA TRP A 521 12.14 -2.03 12.71
C TRP A 521 12.75 -3.42 12.96
N SER A 522 13.08 -3.78 14.20
CA SER A 522 13.92 -4.96 14.49
C SER A 522 13.56 -5.74 15.77
N GLY A 523 12.47 -5.40 16.43
CA GLY A 523 12.02 -6.06 17.65
C GLY A 523 11.46 -7.48 17.40
N PRO A 524 11.69 -8.43 18.33
CA PRO A 524 11.35 -9.84 18.13
C PRO A 524 9.85 -10.14 18.01
N GLN A 525 8.99 -9.26 18.53
CA GLN A 525 7.53 -9.39 18.40
C GLN A 525 6.93 -8.37 17.43
N SER A 526 7.78 -7.66 16.67
CA SER A 526 7.30 -6.73 15.66
C SER A 526 6.61 -7.47 14.53
N PRO A 527 5.36 -7.10 14.18
CA PRO A 527 4.66 -7.67 13.03
C PRO A 527 5.30 -7.27 11.70
N LEU A 528 6.16 -6.25 11.69
CA LEU A 528 6.86 -5.80 10.49
C LEU A 528 8.19 -6.52 10.27
N PHE A 529 8.82 -7.08 11.33
CA PHE A 529 10.13 -7.71 11.26
C PHE A 529 10.08 -9.25 11.26
N GLY A 530 9.31 -9.85 12.17
CA GLY A 530 9.03 -11.29 12.17
C GLY A 530 10.21 -12.22 12.39
N LYS A 531 11.27 -11.77 13.10
CA LYS A 531 12.43 -12.57 13.49
C LYS A 531 12.81 -12.29 14.94
N ASP A 532 13.54 -13.23 15.56
CA ASP A 532 13.97 -13.10 16.96
C ASP A 532 15.02 -12.00 17.19
N ARG A 533 15.83 -11.70 16.18
CA ARG A 533 16.93 -10.73 16.25
C ARG A 533 17.39 -10.28 14.87
N ILE A 534 18.14 -9.17 14.84
CA ILE A 534 18.96 -8.77 13.70
C ILE A 534 20.44 -8.99 14.08
N THR A 535 21.21 -9.66 13.24
CA THR A 535 22.61 -10.05 13.54
C THR A 535 23.64 -9.18 12.83
N THR A 536 23.40 -7.86 12.78
CA THR A 536 24.29 -6.92 12.09
C THR A 536 25.69 -6.91 12.67
N LEU A 537 25.83 -6.80 14.01
CA LEU A 537 27.14 -6.79 14.69
C LEU A 537 27.91 -8.08 14.43
N GLU A 538 27.24 -9.21 14.54
CA GLU A 538 27.85 -10.52 14.32
C GLU A 538 28.32 -10.70 12.87
N ARG A 539 27.52 -10.25 11.91
CA ARG A 539 27.88 -10.33 10.47
C ARG A 539 29.06 -9.43 10.11
N ASP A 540 29.19 -8.30 10.78
CA ASP A 540 30.26 -7.33 10.50
C ASP A 540 31.54 -7.66 11.28
N LEU A 541 31.47 -8.33 12.44
CA LEU A 541 32.61 -8.52 13.33
C LEU A 541 33.01 -9.98 13.59
N ILE A 542 32.23 -10.98 13.22
CA ILE A 542 32.49 -12.39 13.51
C ILE A 542 32.41 -13.22 12.22
N SER A 543 33.38 -14.12 12.01
CA SER A 543 33.40 -14.99 10.83
C SER A 543 32.52 -16.24 10.95
N ASP A 544 32.20 -16.65 12.16
CA ASP A 544 31.40 -17.86 12.42
C ASP A 544 29.93 -17.60 12.02
N LYS A 545 29.50 -18.23 10.92
CA LYS A 545 28.15 -18.09 10.38
C LYS A 545 27.04 -18.59 11.31
N LYS A 546 27.36 -19.37 12.35
CA LYS A 546 26.37 -19.79 13.36
C LYS A 546 25.84 -18.61 14.14
N THR A 547 26.67 -17.59 14.39
CA THR A 547 26.25 -16.36 15.06
C THR A 547 25.38 -15.47 14.19
N HIS A 548 25.32 -15.71 12.87
CA HIS A 548 24.51 -14.96 11.91
C HIS A 548 23.08 -15.48 11.76
N THR A 549 22.69 -16.48 12.57
CA THR A 549 21.35 -17.08 12.49
C THR A 549 20.30 -16.16 13.08
N GLU A 550 19.27 -15.90 12.34
CA GLU A 550 18.07 -15.14 12.73
C GLU A 550 16.86 -16.07 12.63
N THR A 551 16.25 -16.40 13.78
CA THR A 551 15.13 -17.33 13.83
C THR A 551 13.84 -16.63 13.42
N LYS A 552 13.19 -17.12 12.38
CA LYS A 552 11.89 -16.60 11.93
C LYS A 552 10.80 -16.92 12.95
N ASN A 553 9.85 -15.99 13.10
CA ASN A 553 8.63 -16.24 13.87
C ASN A 553 7.91 -17.50 13.38
N PRO A 554 7.30 -18.31 14.25
CA PRO A 554 6.55 -19.51 13.85
C PRO A 554 5.48 -19.28 12.78
N TYR A 555 4.98 -18.06 12.62
CA TYR A 555 4.12 -17.65 11.53
C TYR A 555 4.60 -18.15 10.16
N PHE A 556 5.88 -18.00 9.83
CA PHE A 556 6.42 -18.37 8.51
C PHE A 556 6.44 -19.90 8.26
N ARG A 557 6.34 -20.69 9.32
CA ARG A 557 6.13 -22.14 9.23
C ARG A 557 4.65 -22.49 9.17
N LEU A 558 3.85 -21.87 10.05
CA LEU A 558 2.45 -22.19 10.24
C LEU A 558 1.57 -21.72 9.08
N ILE A 559 1.98 -20.70 8.32
CA ILE A 559 1.24 -20.18 7.16
C ILE A 559 1.06 -21.21 6.03
N HIS A 560 1.78 -22.33 6.09
CA HIS A 560 1.60 -23.47 5.21
C HIS A 560 0.42 -24.38 5.62
N GLU A 561 -0.16 -24.15 6.81
CA GLU A 561 -1.25 -24.93 7.37
C GLU A 561 -2.59 -24.20 7.19
N PRO A 562 -3.62 -24.84 6.58
CA PRO A 562 -4.90 -24.18 6.32
C PRO A 562 -5.58 -23.64 7.60
N TRP A 563 -5.59 -24.42 8.68
CA TRP A 563 -6.22 -24.02 9.95
C TRP A 563 -5.65 -22.71 10.50
N PHE A 564 -4.35 -22.50 10.34
CA PHE A 564 -3.69 -21.31 10.83
C PHE A 564 -4.03 -20.09 9.97
N CYS A 565 -4.09 -20.26 8.64
CA CYS A 565 -4.56 -19.21 7.76
C CYS A 565 -6.00 -18.82 8.09
N ASP A 566 -6.87 -19.81 8.35
CA ASP A 566 -8.26 -19.58 8.74
C ASP A 566 -8.37 -18.81 10.06
N LYS A 567 -7.54 -19.14 11.05
CA LYS A 567 -7.45 -18.42 12.34
C LYS A 567 -7.10 -16.95 12.11
N ILE A 568 -6.08 -16.66 11.29
CA ILE A 568 -5.67 -15.27 10.98
C ILE A 568 -6.78 -14.53 10.23
N LEU A 569 -7.33 -15.13 9.18
CA LEU A 569 -8.37 -14.49 8.37
C LEU A 569 -9.59 -14.13 9.25
N ALA A 570 -10.04 -15.04 10.10
CA ALA A 570 -11.13 -14.80 11.04
C ALA A 570 -10.81 -13.67 12.03
N GLU A 571 -9.61 -13.66 12.60
CA GLU A 571 -9.13 -12.60 13.51
C GLU A 571 -9.20 -11.21 12.87
N PHE A 572 -8.84 -11.10 11.61
CA PHE A 572 -8.88 -9.85 10.87
C PHE A 572 -10.23 -9.60 10.17
N GLY A 573 -11.26 -10.39 10.43
CA GLY A 573 -12.61 -10.22 9.89
C GLY A 573 -12.72 -10.44 8.38
N VAL A 574 -11.93 -11.37 7.84
CA VAL A 574 -12.01 -11.87 6.47
C VAL A 574 -12.59 -13.29 6.51
N GLU A 575 -13.55 -13.58 5.62
CA GLU A 575 -14.18 -14.90 5.55
C GLU A 575 -13.15 -16.00 5.23
N PRO A 576 -12.91 -16.97 6.14
CA PRO A 576 -11.84 -17.95 5.97
C PRO A 576 -11.96 -18.84 4.73
N GLU A 577 -13.18 -19.21 4.33
CA GLU A 577 -13.38 -20.13 3.20
C GLU A 577 -12.82 -19.54 1.89
N GLN A 578 -13.01 -18.24 1.69
CA GLN A 578 -12.57 -17.53 0.48
C GLN A 578 -11.36 -16.66 0.71
N GLY A 579 -10.86 -16.57 1.95
CA GLY A 579 -9.79 -15.68 2.34
C GLY A 579 -8.44 -16.02 1.70
N LEU A 580 -7.66 -14.97 1.40
CA LEU A 580 -6.27 -15.08 0.96
C LEU A 580 -5.42 -14.06 1.72
N ILE A 581 -4.41 -14.54 2.43
CA ILE A 581 -3.40 -13.72 3.07
C ILE A 581 -2.35 -13.32 2.02
N VAL A 582 -1.99 -12.03 1.98
CA VAL A 582 -0.96 -11.47 1.09
C VAL A 582 0.06 -10.75 1.94
N ASN A 583 1.32 -11.17 1.89
CA ASN A 583 2.41 -10.52 2.60
C ASN A 583 3.69 -10.39 1.77
N GLY A 584 4.63 -9.54 2.22
CA GLY A 584 5.96 -9.32 1.66
C GLY A 584 7.07 -9.73 2.63
N HIS A 585 8.12 -8.88 2.76
CA HIS A 585 9.19 -8.85 3.76
C HIS A 585 10.21 -10.01 3.69
N VAL A 586 9.79 -11.24 3.48
CA VAL A 586 10.70 -12.39 3.38
C VAL A 586 10.77 -12.86 1.94
N PRO A 587 11.89 -12.64 1.25
CA PRO A 587 12.03 -13.01 -0.15
C PRO A 587 11.74 -14.48 -0.39
N VAL A 588 10.98 -14.76 -1.45
CA VAL A 588 10.73 -16.12 -1.94
C VAL A 588 11.92 -16.59 -2.74
N GLU A 589 12.64 -17.59 -2.25
CA GLU A 589 13.82 -18.16 -2.90
C GLU A 589 13.41 -19.15 -4.03
N VAL A 590 12.87 -18.61 -5.12
CA VAL A 590 12.38 -19.41 -6.26
C VAL A 590 13.45 -20.35 -6.83
N GLU A 591 14.72 -19.93 -6.85
CA GLU A 591 15.84 -20.74 -7.30
C GLU A 591 16.08 -21.97 -6.41
N LYS A 592 15.66 -21.92 -5.14
CA LYS A 592 15.69 -23.06 -4.20
C LYS A 592 14.40 -23.88 -4.22
N GLY A 593 13.46 -23.56 -5.13
CA GLY A 593 12.21 -24.30 -5.28
C GLY A 593 11.07 -23.81 -4.37
N GLU A 594 11.22 -22.63 -3.74
CA GLU A 594 10.13 -22.04 -2.99
C GLU A 594 9.05 -21.48 -3.91
N SER A 595 7.78 -21.61 -3.49
CA SER A 595 6.64 -21.04 -4.18
C SER A 595 6.12 -19.78 -3.46
N PRO A 596 5.77 -18.69 -4.18
CA PRO A 596 5.02 -17.59 -3.62
C PRO A 596 3.70 -18.03 -2.97
N LEU A 597 2.94 -18.88 -3.64
CA LEU A 597 1.73 -19.50 -3.09
C LEU A 597 2.12 -20.58 -2.08
N LYS A 598 1.67 -20.42 -0.84
CA LYS A 598 1.98 -21.33 0.26
C LYS A 598 1.18 -22.65 0.14
N LYS A 599 1.68 -23.71 0.78
CA LYS A 599 1.05 -25.06 0.71
C LYS A 599 -0.39 -25.07 1.19
N SER A 600 -0.76 -24.16 2.08
CA SER A 600 -2.16 -23.98 2.53
C SER A 600 -3.14 -23.61 1.40
N GLY A 601 -2.65 -23.07 0.28
CA GLY A 601 -3.50 -22.47 -0.76
C GLY A 601 -4.19 -21.17 -0.34
N LYS A 602 -3.97 -20.71 0.91
CA LYS A 602 -4.64 -19.55 1.53
C LYS A 602 -3.70 -18.38 1.86
N ALA A 603 -2.44 -18.47 1.43
CA ALA A 603 -1.48 -17.39 1.63
C ALA A 603 -0.52 -17.29 0.46
N ILE A 604 -0.11 -16.05 0.17
CA ILE A 604 0.83 -15.73 -0.90
C ILE A 604 1.84 -14.68 -0.40
N THR A 605 3.13 -14.93 -0.64
CA THR A 605 4.20 -13.95 -0.37
C THR A 605 4.62 -13.34 -1.69
N ILE A 606 4.58 -11.99 -1.77
CA ILE A 606 4.86 -11.25 -3.00
C ILE A 606 6.24 -10.58 -3.01
N ASP A 607 7.06 -10.73 -1.96
CA ASP A 607 8.47 -10.34 -2.01
C ASP A 607 9.24 -11.30 -2.92
N GLY A 608 9.58 -10.82 -4.10
CA GLY A 608 10.32 -11.56 -5.11
C GLY A 608 11.78 -11.14 -5.22
N ALA A 609 12.33 -10.46 -4.20
CA ALA A 609 13.65 -9.84 -4.26
C ALA A 609 13.73 -8.79 -5.40
N PHE A 610 12.84 -7.83 -5.37
CA PHE A 610 12.63 -6.80 -6.39
C PHE A 610 13.90 -6.00 -6.71
N SER A 611 14.76 -5.79 -5.69
CA SER A 611 16.03 -5.08 -5.86
C SER A 611 17.06 -5.94 -6.58
N GLU A 612 17.80 -5.31 -7.51
CA GLU A 612 18.97 -5.90 -8.19
C GLU A 612 19.97 -6.53 -7.21
N ALA A 613 20.09 -5.96 -5.99
CA ALA A 613 20.95 -6.47 -4.93
C ALA A 613 20.56 -7.88 -4.43
N TYR A 614 19.35 -8.37 -4.73
CA TYR A 614 18.77 -9.61 -4.21
C TYR A 614 18.29 -10.60 -5.29
N GLY A 615 18.46 -10.32 -6.58
CA GLY A 615 18.09 -11.26 -7.64
C GLY A 615 17.29 -10.65 -8.79
N ASP A 616 16.88 -9.37 -8.68
CA ASP A 616 16.23 -8.61 -9.75
C ASP A 616 14.91 -9.23 -10.28
N HIS A 617 14.25 -9.99 -9.44
CA HIS A 617 12.90 -10.49 -9.70
C HIS A 617 11.90 -9.67 -8.88
N GLY A 618 10.62 -9.75 -9.20
CA GLY A 618 9.57 -9.11 -8.44
C GLY A 618 8.25 -9.78 -8.73
N PHE A 619 7.32 -9.68 -7.79
CA PHE A 619 5.97 -10.16 -7.99
C PHE A 619 4.99 -9.01 -7.85
N THR A 620 3.96 -9.01 -8.69
CA THR A 620 2.74 -8.22 -8.47
C THR A 620 1.57 -9.19 -8.38
N LEU A 621 0.80 -9.09 -7.31
CA LEU A 621 -0.50 -9.75 -7.26
C LEU A 621 -1.52 -8.85 -7.95
N VAL A 622 -2.18 -9.38 -8.99
CA VAL A 622 -3.18 -8.65 -9.78
C VAL A 622 -4.55 -9.28 -9.55
N LEU A 623 -5.49 -8.45 -9.09
CA LEU A 623 -6.87 -8.83 -8.88
C LEU A 623 -7.69 -8.27 -10.04
N GLU A 624 -8.04 -9.10 -11.02
CA GLU A 624 -8.96 -8.80 -12.12
C GLU A 624 -10.38 -9.27 -11.81
N PRO A 625 -11.41 -8.78 -12.52
CA PRO A 625 -12.78 -9.24 -12.30
C PRO A 625 -12.99 -10.74 -12.47
N HIS A 626 -12.22 -11.38 -13.36
CA HIS A 626 -12.37 -12.80 -13.70
C HIS A 626 -11.41 -13.72 -12.93
N ARG A 627 -10.25 -13.18 -12.49
CA ARG A 627 -9.18 -13.97 -11.87
C ARG A 627 -8.31 -13.14 -10.95
N THR A 628 -7.65 -13.83 -10.05
CA THR A 628 -6.49 -13.32 -9.30
C THR A 628 -5.26 -14.08 -9.77
N PHE A 629 -4.19 -13.36 -10.14
CA PHE A 629 -2.97 -13.98 -10.61
C PHE A 629 -1.73 -13.26 -10.10
N LEU A 630 -0.62 -13.98 -10.07
CA LEU A 630 0.70 -13.47 -9.75
C LEU A 630 1.48 -13.22 -11.05
N ALA A 631 1.92 -11.98 -11.24
CA ALA A 631 2.82 -11.59 -12.33
C ALA A 631 4.26 -11.58 -11.79
N LYS A 632 5.10 -12.51 -12.27
CA LYS A 632 6.54 -12.53 -11.98
C LYS A 632 7.25 -11.63 -12.98
N HIS A 633 7.87 -10.58 -12.49
CA HIS A 633 8.66 -9.65 -13.29
C HIS A 633 10.11 -10.11 -13.41
N HIS A 634 10.68 -9.90 -14.58
CA HIS A 634 12.07 -10.19 -14.91
C HIS A 634 12.90 -8.88 -14.88
N HIS A 635 14.17 -9.00 -15.24
CA HIS A 635 15.09 -7.86 -15.35
C HIS A 635 14.52 -6.76 -16.26
N PHE A 636 14.68 -5.51 -15.84
CA PHE A 636 14.37 -4.33 -16.63
C PHE A 636 15.66 -3.62 -17.06
N GLU A 637 15.97 -3.66 -18.36
CA GLU A 637 17.20 -3.09 -18.89
C GLU A 637 17.29 -1.57 -18.64
N SER A 638 16.40 -0.81 -19.24
CA SER A 638 16.31 0.65 -19.03
C SER A 638 15.10 1.26 -19.74
N VAL A 639 14.72 2.49 -19.37
CA VAL A 639 13.70 3.28 -20.07
C VAL A 639 14.14 3.57 -21.52
N GLU A 640 15.42 3.85 -21.74
CA GLU A 640 15.97 4.10 -23.08
C GLU A 640 15.84 2.87 -23.96
N ALA A 641 16.09 1.67 -23.44
CA ALA A 641 15.93 0.40 -24.17
C ALA A 641 14.44 0.13 -24.46
N ALA A 642 13.57 0.41 -23.50
CA ALA A 642 12.13 0.28 -23.71
C ALA A 642 11.62 1.16 -24.85
N ILE A 643 12.12 2.39 -24.95
CA ILE A 643 11.70 3.34 -26.00
C ILE A 643 12.39 3.07 -27.34
N SER A 644 13.68 2.70 -27.37
CA SER A 644 14.46 2.57 -28.61
C SER A 644 14.44 1.18 -29.23
N LYS A 645 14.29 0.14 -28.40
CA LYS A 645 14.35 -1.27 -28.83
C LYS A 645 13.03 -2.02 -28.57
N GLY A 646 12.03 -1.34 -27.96
CA GLY A 646 10.79 -1.98 -27.52
C GLY A 646 10.99 -2.99 -26.38
N ALA A 647 12.03 -2.81 -25.56
CA ALA A 647 12.26 -3.66 -24.40
C ALA A 647 11.07 -3.53 -23.42
N ASP A 648 10.49 -4.64 -23.02
CA ASP A 648 9.34 -4.68 -22.11
C ASP A 648 9.54 -5.83 -21.11
N ILE A 649 9.01 -5.68 -19.91
CA ILE A 649 8.88 -6.78 -18.97
C ILE A 649 7.57 -7.51 -19.31
N ILE A 650 7.67 -8.62 -20.02
CA ILE A 650 6.55 -9.53 -20.21
C ILE A 650 6.58 -10.50 -19.03
N PRO A 651 5.69 -10.35 -18.05
CA PRO A 651 5.73 -11.17 -16.85
C PRO A 651 5.31 -12.61 -17.14
N SER A 652 5.88 -13.55 -16.37
CA SER A 652 5.33 -14.89 -16.29
C SER A 652 4.12 -14.89 -15.37
N ILE A 653 2.96 -15.33 -15.86
CA ILE A 653 1.70 -15.29 -15.13
C ILE A 653 1.41 -16.66 -14.50
N THR A 654 1.11 -16.65 -13.19
CA THR A 654 0.59 -17.82 -12.47
C THR A 654 -0.78 -17.48 -11.92
N VAL A 655 -1.82 -18.17 -12.40
CA VAL A 655 -3.19 -17.98 -11.91
C VAL A 655 -3.29 -18.56 -10.51
N VAL A 656 -3.75 -17.73 -9.56
CA VAL A 656 -3.98 -18.10 -8.16
C VAL A 656 -5.42 -18.56 -7.95
N ARG A 657 -6.36 -17.84 -8.57
CA ARG A 657 -7.80 -18.12 -8.46
C ARG A 657 -8.54 -17.64 -9.71
N GLU A 658 -9.54 -18.38 -10.15
CA GLU A 658 -10.48 -17.97 -11.19
C GLU A 658 -11.90 -17.96 -10.62
N TRP A 659 -12.74 -17.05 -11.17
CA TRP A 659 -14.13 -16.88 -10.75
C TRP A 659 -15.06 -17.36 -11.86
N GLU A 660 -16.08 -18.16 -11.51
CA GLU A 660 -17.09 -18.62 -12.46
C GLU A 660 -17.85 -17.44 -13.12
N ARG A 661 -18.05 -16.37 -12.36
CA ARG A 661 -18.61 -15.11 -12.88
C ARG A 661 -17.66 -13.94 -12.57
N PRO A 662 -17.64 -12.93 -13.46
CA PRO A 662 -16.86 -11.72 -13.18
C PRO A 662 -17.32 -11.07 -11.87
N ARG A 663 -16.36 -10.69 -11.04
CA ARG A 663 -16.62 -9.85 -9.86
C ARG A 663 -17.11 -8.49 -10.30
N ARG A 664 -18.13 -7.97 -9.61
CA ARG A 664 -18.75 -6.67 -9.88
C ARG A 664 -18.36 -5.66 -8.81
N VAL A 665 -18.65 -4.39 -9.05
CA VAL A 665 -18.53 -3.33 -8.04
C VAL A 665 -19.33 -3.72 -6.78
N ALA A 666 -20.48 -4.34 -6.92
CA ALA A 666 -21.31 -4.84 -5.80
C ALA A 666 -20.53 -5.75 -4.82
N ASP A 667 -19.58 -6.52 -5.33
CA ASP A 667 -18.77 -7.45 -4.54
C ASP A 667 -17.59 -6.77 -3.79
N SER A 668 -17.38 -5.45 -3.97
CA SER A 668 -16.23 -4.68 -3.49
C SER A 668 -16.56 -3.79 -2.28
N PRO A 669 -15.56 -3.25 -1.56
CA PRO A 669 -15.78 -2.22 -0.54
C PRO A 669 -16.53 -0.99 -1.08
N ARG A 670 -16.27 -0.61 -2.35
CA ARG A 670 -17.01 0.45 -3.03
C ARG A 670 -18.49 0.11 -3.15
N GLY A 671 -18.81 -1.16 -3.48
CA GLY A 671 -20.20 -1.62 -3.56
C GLY A 671 -20.92 -1.55 -2.22
N ARG A 672 -20.29 -1.94 -1.13
CA ARG A 672 -20.85 -1.78 0.22
C ARG A 672 -21.15 -0.32 0.55
N TYR A 673 -20.23 0.58 0.22
CA TYR A 673 -20.47 2.03 0.37
C TYR A 673 -21.64 2.50 -0.48
N LEU A 674 -21.75 2.10 -1.74
CA LEU A 674 -22.87 2.48 -2.61
C LEU A 674 -24.22 1.98 -2.08
N VAL A 675 -24.27 0.74 -1.58
CA VAL A 675 -25.49 0.19 -0.95
C VAL A 675 -25.90 1.00 0.29
N GLN A 676 -24.93 1.41 1.10
CA GLN A 676 -25.22 2.28 2.25
C GLN A 676 -25.74 3.66 1.81
N MET A 677 -25.13 4.24 0.76
CA MET A 677 -25.59 5.53 0.22
C MET A 677 -26.98 5.43 -0.39
N ILE A 678 -27.31 4.33 -1.07
CA ILE A 678 -28.67 4.08 -1.58
C ILE A 678 -29.67 4.10 -0.41
N LYS A 679 -29.39 3.40 0.69
CA LYS A 679 -30.27 3.40 1.88
C LYS A 679 -30.45 4.80 2.46
N LEU A 680 -29.36 5.57 2.58
CA LEU A 680 -29.46 6.95 3.08
C LEU A 680 -30.28 7.85 2.15
N LEU A 681 -30.18 7.66 0.83
CA LEU A 681 -31.02 8.39 -0.14
C LEU A 681 -32.49 7.95 -0.09
N GLU A 682 -32.79 6.68 0.17
CA GLU A 682 -34.14 6.20 0.40
C GLU A 682 -34.75 6.82 1.67
N GLU A 683 -33.98 6.92 2.76
CA GLU A 683 -34.36 7.61 3.99
C GLU A 683 -34.60 9.11 3.73
N LEU A 684 -33.73 9.76 2.93
CA LEU A 684 -33.88 11.16 2.53
C LEU A 684 -35.17 11.38 1.72
N ILE A 685 -35.48 10.48 0.78
CA ILE A 685 -36.76 10.55 0.02
C ILE A 685 -37.97 10.45 0.96
N GLN A 686 -37.90 9.58 1.98
CA GLN A 686 -38.97 9.48 2.96
C GLN A 686 -39.11 10.78 3.78
N ALA A 687 -38.00 11.39 4.20
CA ALA A 687 -38.01 12.68 4.91
C ALA A 687 -38.59 13.82 4.06
N TYR A 688 -38.33 13.82 2.74
CA TYR A 688 -38.95 14.78 1.82
C TYR A 688 -40.47 14.54 1.64
N ARG A 689 -40.88 13.29 1.53
CA ARG A 689 -42.30 12.90 1.39
C ARG A 689 -43.12 13.22 2.64
N SER A 690 -42.53 13.10 3.83
CA SER A 690 -43.19 13.44 5.11
C SER A 690 -43.09 14.93 5.48
N ASN A 691 -42.47 15.75 4.65
CA ASN A 691 -42.16 17.17 4.91
C ASN A 691 -41.28 17.40 6.16
N ASP A 692 -40.52 16.41 6.60
CA ASP A 692 -39.56 16.57 7.71
C ASP A 692 -38.32 17.38 7.29
N LEU A 693 -38.00 17.34 6.01
CA LEU A 693 -36.96 18.18 5.39
C LEU A 693 -37.54 18.94 4.19
N PRO A 694 -37.14 20.21 4.00
CA PRO A 694 -37.60 20.99 2.84
C PRO A 694 -36.92 20.52 1.56
N GLN A 695 -37.64 20.50 0.45
CA GLN A 695 -37.08 20.35 -0.90
C GLN A 695 -36.72 21.73 -1.46
N HIS A 696 -35.61 21.82 -2.18
CA HIS A 696 -35.09 23.05 -2.79
C HIS A 696 -35.01 22.96 -4.32
#